data_1afe9e6db1283e27cffb2bbd70980696
#
_entry.id   1afe9e6db1283e27cffb2bbd70980696
#
_cell.length_a   1.000
_cell.length_b   1.000
_cell.length_c   1.000
_cell.angle_alpha   90.00
_cell.angle_beta   90.00
_cell.angle_gamma   90.00
#
_symmetry.space_group_name_H-M   'P 1'
#
loop_
_entity.id
_entity.type
_entity.pdbx_description
1 polymer ?
#
loop_
_entity_poly.entity_id
_entity_poly.type
_entity_poly.pdbx_seq_one_letter_code
_entity_poly.pdbx_strand_id
1 'polypeptide(L)'
;MVRRLKSEVKNWDGSDHFAKRLPLPIEVPYTTAEKRIHSALQEYTRFRSAAYRDATEQYATEFVLKPLKKRLFSSPQAFADTLAKHEQSVRSSRRKTVIAQPSLRLLQREFDRIEEEFDDEEEQESTNDAVLAAAQTFRPLAGEEERLLGEMRTWAERASAPLDSKAARLIAWLEETIRPRGQWSNERVIIFTEYRATQNWLYGILANRGFASNDRLMMLHGSLDSVDRERIKAAFQFDPAGSPVRILLATDAASEGIDLQNHCHRLIHYEIPWNPNRMEQRNGRIDRHGQRAKEVLVYHFVGQGYNSAAPAAKPGDLEGDLEFLMRAAVKINTIREDLGKVGPVIAEQVEEAMLGKRRQLDTDRAERDAEPVRRLLKFERDLRTQVERLAGQIQETRRELRLAPENIHSVVRIALALAGQPPLMPVAVEGGLRTYRVPEFREPSWAPCLEGLRHPHTQEVRPIVFDPELAKGRDDVVLAHLNHRLVQMCLRLLRAEIWAPPDVRKIHRVAARIVPNRVLDAPAVIAHARLVLVSGDSQRLHEEVIAAGGLVREGRFTRLGVTEVKNALAEQLDTEPGEEAKQRFRAVWPQLATPLYQALDARQRERTAAIQKVLAERAGDEAAKIRAIMLELERAIRGELEDPSFQQLTFDFSSLEREQFARNADSLRARLEAIPGELEKEIEQIRARFADPDPRLFPVAVTFLIPQRLAGGAD
;
A
#
# COMPACT_ATOMS: atom_id res chain seq x y z
N MET A 1 4.97 -13.87 -5.47
CA MET A 1 4.14 -12.66 -5.29
C MET A 1 3.57 -12.31 -6.65
N VAL A 2 2.27 -12.49 -6.85
CA VAL A 2 1.61 -12.18 -8.14
C VAL A 2 1.44 -10.66 -8.22
N ARG A 3 2.06 -10.03 -9.22
CA ARG A 3 1.88 -8.59 -9.52
C ARG A 3 0.90 -8.47 -10.67
N ARG A 4 -0.11 -7.62 -10.52
CA ARG A 4 -1.07 -7.26 -11.56
C ARG A 4 -0.81 -5.85 -12.06
N LEU A 5 -1.06 -5.62 -13.34
CA LEU A 5 -1.11 -4.27 -13.88
C LEU A 5 -2.37 -3.57 -13.37
N LYS A 6 -2.26 -2.30 -13.03
CA LYS A 6 -3.41 -1.50 -12.56
C LYS A 6 -4.54 -1.45 -13.59
N SER A 7 -4.20 -1.42 -14.87
CA SER A 7 -5.15 -1.41 -16.01
C SER A 7 -5.99 -2.68 -16.14
N GLU A 8 -5.56 -3.79 -15.56
CA GLU A 8 -6.25 -5.09 -15.64
C GLU A 8 -7.22 -5.31 -14.49
N VAL A 9 -7.09 -4.54 -13.42
CA VAL A 9 -7.99 -4.65 -12.25
C VAL A 9 -9.23 -3.81 -12.50
N LYS A 10 -10.35 -4.49 -12.78
CA LYS A 10 -11.65 -3.85 -13.00
C LYS A 10 -12.55 -4.01 -11.78
N ASN A 11 -13.48 -3.10 -11.62
CA ASN A 11 -14.60 -3.23 -10.69
C ASN A 11 -15.61 -4.27 -11.21
N TRP A 12 -16.58 -4.65 -10.38
CA TRP A 12 -17.64 -5.60 -10.73
C TRP A 12 -18.53 -5.14 -11.91
N ASP A 13 -18.62 -3.82 -12.13
CA ASP A 13 -19.35 -3.20 -13.23
C ASP A 13 -18.52 -3.10 -14.53
N GLY A 14 -17.28 -3.60 -14.53
CA GLY A 14 -16.36 -3.52 -15.66
C GLY A 14 -15.60 -2.21 -15.78
N SER A 15 -15.86 -1.22 -14.92
CA SER A 15 -15.12 0.04 -14.88
C SER A 15 -13.70 -0.16 -14.32
N ASP A 16 -12.80 0.78 -14.59
CA ASP A 16 -11.44 0.75 -14.07
C ASP A 16 -11.44 0.87 -12.54
N HIS A 17 -10.72 -0.03 -11.87
CA HIS A 17 -10.56 0.01 -10.42
C HIS A 17 -9.55 1.07 -9.97
N PHE A 18 -8.55 1.34 -10.79
CA PHE A 18 -7.53 2.35 -10.56
C PHE A 18 -7.71 3.53 -11.49
N ALA A 19 -7.35 4.71 -11.01
CA ALA A 19 -7.32 5.92 -11.82
C ALA A 19 -6.33 5.78 -12.98
N LYS A 20 -6.67 6.37 -14.14
CA LYS A 20 -5.76 6.47 -15.28
C LYS A 20 -4.77 7.61 -15.05
N ARG A 21 -3.48 7.34 -15.20
CA ARG A 21 -2.45 8.37 -15.08
C ARG A 21 -2.23 9.07 -16.42
N LEU A 22 -2.24 10.41 -16.39
CA LEU A 22 -2.03 11.25 -17.56
C LEU A 22 -0.83 12.18 -17.33
N PRO A 23 0.32 11.96 -18.00
CA PRO A 23 1.41 12.92 -18.02
C PRO A 23 1.04 14.12 -18.91
N LEU A 24 1.11 15.32 -18.37
CA LEU A 24 0.69 16.55 -19.03
C LEU A 24 1.83 17.58 -19.05
N PRO A 25 2.05 18.32 -20.14
CA PRO A 25 3.05 19.38 -20.21
C PRO A 25 2.52 20.67 -19.60
N ILE A 26 3.41 21.41 -18.93
CA ILE A 26 3.25 22.84 -18.60
C ILE A 26 4.29 23.59 -19.44
N GLU A 27 3.84 24.30 -20.45
CA GLU A 27 4.73 25.05 -21.34
C GLU A 27 5.26 26.31 -20.68
N VAL A 28 6.58 26.51 -20.76
CA VAL A 28 7.30 27.67 -20.19
C VAL A 28 7.96 28.47 -21.30
N PRO A 29 7.67 29.78 -21.42
CA PRO A 29 8.34 30.65 -22.35
C PRO A 29 9.69 31.11 -21.77
N TYR A 30 10.72 30.29 -21.85
CA TYR A 30 12.05 30.60 -21.32
C TYR A 30 12.67 31.84 -22.00
N THR A 31 13.27 32.70 -21.21
CA THR A 31 13.95 33.91 -21.67
C THR A 31 15.26 33.57 -22.41
N THR A 32 15.73 34.50 -23.26
CA THR A 32 17.02 34.36 -23.94
C THR A 32 18.18 34.23 -22.94
N ALA A 33 18.07 34.91 -21.77
CA ALA A 33 19.08 34.81 -20.73
C ALA A 33 19.15 33.43 -20.09
N GLU A 34 18.00 32.79 -19.79
CA GLU A 34 17.95 31.44 -19.25
C GLU A 34 18.50 30.39 -20.26
N LYS A 35 18.14 30.51 -21.55
CA LYS A 35 18.68 29.71 -22.62
C LYS A 35 20.19 29.89 -22.77
N ARG A 36 20.70 31.14 -22.67
CA ARG A 36 22.14 31.44 -22.74
C ARG A 36 22.92 30.75 -21.62
N ILE A 37 22.41 30.80 -20.36
CA ILE A 37 23.09 30.18 -19.21
C ILE A 37 23.12 28.65 -19.34
N HIS A 38 22.07 28.04 -19.84
CA HIS A 38 22.10 26.62 -20.16
C HIS A 38 23.18 26.27 -21.20
N SER A 39 23.29 27.07 -22.27
CA SER A 39 24.35 26.94 -23.27
C SER A 39 25.74 27.16 -22.67
N ALA A 40 25.90 28.17 -21.78
CA ALA A 40 27.17 28.44 -21.09
C ALA A 40 27.62 27.23 -20.23
N LEU A 41 26.69 26.59 -19.52
CA LEU A 41 26.98 25.37 -18.76
C LEU A 41 27.40 24.24 -19.67
N GLN A 42 26.76 24.07 -20.84
CA GLN A 42 27.17 23.04 -21.80
C GLN A 42 28.54 23.33 -22.41
N GLU A 43 28.82 24.58 -22.76
CA GLU A 43 30.15 24.98 -23.26
C GLU A 43 31.21 24.72 -22.19
N TYR A 44 30.95 25.09 -20.94
CA TYR A 44 31.82 24.80 -19.81
C TYR A 44 32.07 23.27 -19.64
N THR A 45 30.99 22.47 -19.69
CA THR A 45 31.06 21.01 -19.63
C THR A 45 31.92 20.45 -20.75
N ARG A 46 31.75 20.94 -21.97
CA ARG A 46 32.52 20.51 -23.14
C ARG A 46 34.00 20.85 -23.01
N PHE A 47 34.36 22.05 -22.55
CA PHE A 47 35.76 22.46 -22.34
C PHE A 47 36.42 21.58 -21.25
N ARG A 48 35.71 21.29 -20.16
CA ARG A 48 36.21 20.42 -19.12
C ARG A 48 36.39 18.98 -19.61
N SER A 49 35.43 18.46 -20.37
CA SER A 49 35.45 17.09 -20.91
C SER A 49 36.50 16.88 -22.00
N ALA A 50 36.82 17.88 -22.79
CA ALA A 50 37.82 17.79 -23.86
C ALA A 50 39.26 17.66 -23.36
N ALA A 51 39.53 17.88 -22.08
CA ALA A 51 40.87 17.99 -21.51
C ALA A 51 41.19 16.94 -20.47
N TYR A 52 40.49 15.81 -20.42
CA TYR A 52 40.79 14.70 -19.51
C TYR A 52 42.17 14.11 -19.72
N ARG A 53 42.84 13.80 -18.60
CA ARG A 53 44.16 13.12 -18.60
C ARG A 53 44.02 11.61 -18.42
N ASP A 54 43.02 11.19 -17.67
CA ASP A 54 42.76 9.77 -17.39
C ASP A 54 41.25 9.54 -17.13
N ALA A 55 40.85 8.26 -17.00
CA ALA A 55 39.49 7.84 -16.74
C ALA A 55 38.94 8.31 -15.39
N THR A 56 39.82 8.55 -14.41
CA THR A 56 39.45 9.02 -13.06
C THR A 56 39.05 10.49 -13.08
N GLU A 57 39.85 11.32 -13.81
CA GLU A 57 39.53 12.73 -14.01
C GLU A 57 38.25 12.91 -14.83
N GLN A 58 38.06 12.07 -15.83
CA GLN A 58 36.81 12.04 -16.61
C GLN A 58 35.60 11.78 -15.70
N TYR A 59 35.65 10.74 -14.91
CA TYR A 59 34.56 10.33 -14.03
C TYR A 59 34.26 11.40 -12.95
N ALA A 60 35.29 11.94 -12.30
CA ALA A 60 35.15 12.99 -11.31
C ALA A 60 34.55 14.27 -11.90
N THR A 61 34.94 14.63 -13.13
CA THR A 61 34.41 15.83 -13.80
C THR A 61 32.93 15.64 -14.20
N GLU A 62 32.58 14.53 -14.80
CA GLU A 62 31.20 14.20 -15.17
C GLU A 62 30.30 14.21 -13.93
N PHE A 63 30.80 13.70 -12.83
CA PHE A 63 30.07 13.68 -11.57
C PHE A 63 29.77 15.08 -11.03
N VAL A 64 30.68 16.01 -11.09
CA VAL A 64 30.45 17.40 -10.63
C VAL A 64 29.53 18.18 -11.56
N LEU A 65 29.58 17.90 -12.87
CA LEU A 65 28.77 18.59 -13.87
C LEU A 65 27.30 18.14 -13.84
N LYS A 66 27.04 16.89 -13.43
CA LYS A 66 25.68 16.35 -13.30
C LYS A 66 24.84 17.12 -12.26
N PRO A 67 25.29 17.34 -11.01
CA PRO A 67 24.61 18.20 -10.05
C PRO A 67 24.39 19.62 -10.54
N LEU A 68 25.38 20.24 -11.16
CA LEU A 68 25.24 21.62 -11.68
C LEU A 68 24.09 21.70 -12.70
N LYS A 69 24.00 20.74 -13.63
CA LYS A 69 22.91 20.71 -14.60
C LYS A 69 21.56 20.45 -13.96
N LYS A 70 21.47 19.50 -13.02
CA LYS A 70 20.25 19.24 -12.26
C LYS A 70 19.78 20.48 -11.47
N ARG A 71 20.70 21.17 -10.81
CA ARG A 71 20.39 22.38 -10.04
C ARG A 71 19.95 23.55 -10.93
N LEU A 72 20.52 23.68 -12.14
CA LEU A 72 20.08 24.66 -13.12
C LEU A 72 18.63 24.42 -13.58
N PHE A 73 18.23 23.17 -13.74
CA PHE A 73 16.83 22.81 -14.02
C PHE A 73 15.92 22.98 -12.81
N SER A 74 16.46 23.04 -11.61
CA SER A 74 15.69 23.18 -10.38
C SER A 74 15.32 24.64 -10.12
N SER A 75 16.24 25.45 -9.64
CA SER A 75 16.02 26.86 -9.41
C SER A 75 17.30 27.68 -9.51
N PRO A 76 17.21 29.00 -9.80
CA PRO A 76 18.37 29.89 -9.79
C PRO A 76 19.12 29.89 -8.45
N GLN A 77 18.40 29.81 -7.32
CA GLN A 77 18.99 29.75 -5.98
C GLN A 77 19.80 28.46 -5.76
N ALA A 78 19.22 27.33 -6.07
CA ALA A 78 19.91 26.04 -5.93
C ALA A 78 21.14 25.96 -6.86
N PHE A 79 21.04 26.52 -8.04
CA PHE A 79 22.17 26.62 -8.97
C PHE A 79 23.28 27.54 -8.44
N ALA A 80 22.93 28.72 -7.90
CA ALA A 80 23.89 29.69 -7.31
C ALA A 80 24.69 29.03 -6.18
N ASP A 81 24.01 28.35 -5.25
CA ASP A 81 24.64 27.68 -4.09
C ASP A 81 25.64 26.61 -4.55
N THR A 82 25.24 25.76 -5.50
CA THR A 82 26.11 24.70 -6.01
C THR A 82 27.27 25.24 -6.85
N LEU A 83 27.04 26.29 -7.64
CA LEU A 83 28.09 26.93 -8.45
C LEU A 83 29.15 27.56 -7.57
N ALA A 84 28.76 28.24 -6.48
CA ALA A 84 29.68 28.84 -5.52
C ALA A 84 30.59 27.78 -4.85
N LYS A 85 30.01 26.63 -4.42
CA LYS A 85 30.75 25.48 -3.87
C LYS A 85 31.73 24.91 -4.91
N HIS A 86 31.29 24.76 -6.16
CA HIS A 86 32.13 24.30 -7.26
C HIS A 86 33.32 25.25 -7.53
N GLU A 87 33.09 26.54 -7.65
CA GLU A 87 34.15 27.55 -7.81
C GLU A 87 35.15 27.48 -6.65
N GLN A 88 34.68 27.40 -5.41
CA GLN A 88 35.56 27.30 -4.23
C GLN A 88 36.43 26.03 -4.29
N SER A 89 35.86 24.90 -4.68
CA SER A 89 36.58 23.64 -4.82
C SER A 89 37.70 23.75 -5.88
N VAL A 90 37.37 24.24 -7.08
CA VAL A 90 38.34 24.39 -8.17
C VAL A 90 39.44 25.39 -7.85
N ARG A 91 39.15 26.49 -7.14
CA ARG A 91 40.13 27.47 -6.71
C ARG A 91 41.01 27.00 -5.57
N SER A 92 40.49 26.15 -4.64
CA SER A 92 41.25 25.60 -3.52
C SER A 92 42.24 24.53 -3.97
N SER A 93 42.00 23.83 -5.07
CA SER A 93 42.90 22.83 -5.65
C SER A 93 44.26 23.43 -6.06
N ARG A 94 44.38 24.73 -6.25
CA ARG A 94 45.65 25.43 -6.50
C ARG A 94 46.63 25.40 -5.30
N ARG A 95 46.22 24.97 -4.08
CA ARG A 95 47.04 25.13 -2.83
C ARG A 95 47.52 23.82 -2.20
N LYS A 96 47.15 22.63 -2.69
CA LYS A 96 47.53 21.35 -2.05
C LYS A 96 48.25 20.40 -2.99
N THR A 97 49.48 20.03 -2.61
CA THR A 97 50.31 18.97 -3.18
C THR A 97 49.72 17.61 -2.78
N VAL A 98 49.52 16.76 -3.76
CA VAL A 98 49.44 15.27 -3.73
C VAL A 98 48.89 14.65 -2.42
N ILE A 99 47.63 14.39 -2.35
CA ILE A 99 47.02 13.37 -1.49
C ILE A 99 46.66 12.17 -2.38
N ALA A 100 46.89 10.96 -1.92
CA ALA A 100 46.66 9.72 -2.66
C ALA A 100 45.23 9.69 -3.29
N GLN A 101 45.17 9.46 -4.60
CA GLN A 101 43.94 9.38 -5.35
C GLN A 101 43.07 8.22 -4.83
N PRO A 102 41.80 8.44 -4.47
CA PRO A 102 40.86 7.36 -4.19
C PRO A 102 40.71 6.48 -5.43
N SER A 103 40.63 5.17 -5.26
CA SER A 103 40.44 4.27 -6.40
C SER A 103 39.09 4.50 -7.05
N LEU A 104 39.04 4.41 -8.39
CA LEU A 104 37.82 4.58 -9.20
C LEU A 104 36.64 3.75 -8.63
N ARG A 105 36.91 2.53 -8.15
CA ARG A 105 35.91 1.65 -7.52
C ARG A 105 35.35 2.18 -6.20
N LEU A 106 36.13 2.92 -5.44
CA LEU A 106 35.68 3.50 -4.17
C LEU A 106 34.75 4.69 -4.45
N LEU A 107 35.13 5.53 -5.41
CA LEU A 107 34.28 6.61 -5.90
C LEU A 107 32.98 6.08 -6.50
N GLN A 108 33.02 5.05 -7.35
CA GLN A 108 31.82 4.45 -7.92
C GLN A 108 30.89 3.88 -6.85
N ARG A 109 31.38 3.16 -5.85
CA ARG A 109 30.57 2.61 -4.74
C ARG A 109 29.93 3.70 -3.88
N GLU A 110 30.64 4.77 -3.59
CA GLU A 110 30.09 5.91 -2.86
C GLU A 110 28.99 6.59 -3.69
N PHE A 111 29.12 6.62 -5.02
CA PHE A 111 28.14 7.20 -5.93
C PHE A 111 26.87 6.37 -6.08
N ASP A 112 27.00 5.07 -6.31
CA ASP A 112 25.86 4.16 -6.37
C ASP A 112 25.05 4.21 -5.07
N ARG A 113 25.78 4.34 -3.94
CA ARG A 113 25.17 4.49 -2.62
C ARG A 113 24.41 5.82 -2.47
N ILE A 114 24.96 6.93 -2.97
CA ILE A 114 24.30 8.26 -2.94
C ILE A 114 23.01 8.28 -3.76
N GLU A 115 22.96 7.55 -4.88
CA GLU A 115 21.77 7.51 -5.75
C GLU A 115 20.70 6.52 -5.25
N GLU A 116 21.05 5.48 -4.50
CA GLU A 116 20.15 4.40 -4.08
C GLU A 116 19.69 4.47 -2.63
N GLU A 117 20.48 5.00 -1.68
CA GLU A 117 20.29 4.73 -0.25
C GLU A 117 19.96 5.95 0.63
N PHE A 118 20.03 7.21 0.18
CA PHE A 118 19.83 8.32 1.10
C PHE A 118 18.37 8.78 1.21
N ASP A 119 17.76 8.43 2.34
CA ASP A 119 16.49 8.97 2.83
C ASP A 119 16.66 10.34 3.53
N ASP A 120 17.90 10.75 3.87
CA ASP A 120 18.18 11.99 4.61
C ASP A 120 18.81 13.06 3.71
N GLU A 121 18.11 14.19 3.59
CA GLU A 121 18.52 15.34 2.77
C GLU A 121 19.81 15.98 3.26
N GLU A 122 20.07 16.00 4.58
CA GLU A 122 21.30 16.55 5.18
C GLU A 122 22.49 15.66 4.87
N GLU A 123 22.30 14.35 4.87
CA GLU A 123 23.32 13.35 4.52
C GLU A 123 23.64 13.41 3.02
N GLN A 124 22.62 13.58 2.17
CA GLN A 124 22.77 13.76 0.73
C GLN A 124 23.51 15.07 0.40
N GLU A 125 23.21 16.14 1.13
CA GLU A 125 23.87 17.44 0.95
C GLU A 125 25.33 17.43 1.47
N SER A 126 25.59 16.80 2.64
CA SER A 126 26.93 16.65 3.20
C SER A 126 27.80 15.74 2.34
N THR A 127 27.24 14.72 1.72
CA THR A 127 27.97 13.79 0.85
C THR A 127 28.26 14.41 -0.51
N ASN A 128 27.34 15.20 -1.07
CA ASN A 128 27.60 16.02 -2.24
C ASN A 128 28.73 17.04 -1.97
N ASP A 129 28.78 17.63 -0.78
CA ASP A 129 29.86 18.54 -0.36
C ASP A 129 31.20 17.84 -0.18
N ALA A 130 31.20 16.61 0.37
CA ALA A 130 32.40 15.78 0.49
C ALA A 130 32.96 15.36 -0.87
N VAL A 131 32.09 15.09 -1.83
CA VAL A 131 32.46 14.73 -3.20
C VAL A 131 32.97 15.96 -3.98
N LEU A 132 32.33 17.09 -3.83
CA LEU A 132 32.83 18.36 -4.36
C LEU A 132 34.23 18.69 -3.77
N ALA A 133 34.48 18.34 -2.49
CA ALA A 133 35.77 18.47 -1.86
C ALA A 133 36.79 17.41 -2.35
N ALA A 134 36.35 16.18 -2.64
CA ALA A 134 37.22 15.12 -3.22
C ALA A 134 37.62 15.43 -4.67
N ALA A 135 36.82 16.21 -5.39
CA ALA A 135 37.13 16.70 -6.73
C ALA A 135 38.29 17.72 -6.78
N GLN A 136 39.08 17.86 -5.70
CA GLN A 136 40.29 18.72 -5.63
C GLN A 136 41.40 18.32 -6.60
N THR A 137 41.23 17.27 -7.40
CA THR A 137 42.16 16.82 -8.44
C THR A 137 41.96 17.52 -9.79
N PHE A 138 41.07 18.52 -9.88
CA PHE A 138 40.81 19.23 -11.13
C PHE A 138 42.02 20.07 -11.58
N ARG A 139 42.27 20.02 -12.88
CA ARG A 139 43.20 20.94 -13.49
C ARG A 139 42.76 22.41 -13.27
N PRO A 140 43.71 23.36 -13.22
CA PRO A 140 43.36 24.78 -13.12
C PRO A 140 42.40 25.22 -14.22
N LEU A 141 41.57 26.22 -13.94
CA LEU A 141 40.67 26.80 -14.92
C LEU A 141 41.44 27.45 -16.06
N ALA A 142 41.01 27.26 -17.27
CA ALA A 142 41.41 28.05 -18.43
C ALA A 142 40.64 29.39 -18.45
N GLY A 143 41.18 30.39 -19.14
CA GLY A 143 40.54 31.72 -19.15
C GLY A 143 39.11 31.70 -19.67
N GLU A 144 38.79 30.86 -20.64
CA GLU A 144 37.42 30.72 -21.17
C GLU A 144 36.48 30.03 -20.17
N GLU A 145 36.99 29.10 -19.38
CA GLU A 145 36.23 28.43 -18.30
C GLU A 145 35.94 29.40 -17.17
N GLU A 146 36.91 30.27 -16.81
CA GLU A 146 36.70 31.34 -15.80
C GLU A 146 35.64 32.35 -16.28
N ARG A 147 35.66 32.72 -17.57
CA ARG A 147 34.66 33.62 -18.17
C ARG A 147 33.24 32.99 -18.08
N LEU A 148 33.09 31.72 -18.47
CA LEU A 148 31.81 31.03 -18.43
C LEU A 148 31.27 30.89 -16.99
N LEU A 149 32.13 30.50 -16.03
CA LEU A 149 31.76 30.45 -14.60
C LEU A 149 31.32 31.82 -14.08
N GLY A 150 32.05 32.89 -14.44
CA GLY A 150 31.70 34.28 -14.09
C GLY A 150 30.35 34.72 -14.68
N GLU A 151 30.07 34.36 -15.93
CA GLU A 151 28.78 34.62 -16.58
C GLU A 151 27.64 33.88 -15.85
N MET A 152 27.80 32.60 -15.56
CA MET A 152 26.80 31.79 -14.85
C MET A 152 26.56 32.32 -13.43
N ARG A 153 27.62 32.66 -12.69
CA ARG A 153 27.50 33.22 -11.34
C ARG A 153 26.74 34.56 -11.34
N THR A 154 27.13 35.48 -12.22
CA THR A 154 26.48 36.78 -12.31
C THR A 154 24.99 36.67 -12.62
N TRP A 155 24.63 35.75 -13.48
CA TRP A 155 23.23 35.45 -13.77
C TRP A 155 22.53 34.84 -12.57
N ALA A 156 23.09 33.81 -11.92
CA ALA A 156 22.48 33.11 -10.80
C ALA A 156 22.20 34.03 -9.61
N GLU A 157 23.17 34.90 -9.25
CA GLU A 157 23.01 35.93 -8.22
C GLU A 157 21.88 36.92 -8.54
N ARG A 158 21.76 37.33 -9.80
CA ARG A 158 20.68 38.25 -10.23
C ARG A 158 19.34 37.54 -10.35
N ALA A 159 19.29 36.30 -10.80
CA ALA A 159 18.08 35.55 -11.04
C ALA A 159 17.48 34.93 -9.77
N SER A 160 18.22 34.86 -8.66
CA SER A 160 17.72 34.30 -7.38
C SER A 160 16.65 35.19 -6.73
N ALA A 161 16.66 36.49 -6.97
CA ALA A 161 15.71 37.44 -6.39
C ALA A 161 14.42 37.64 -7.20
N PRO A 162 14.43 37.80 -8.55
CA PRO A 162 13.21 37.84 -9.35
C PRO A 162 12.65 36.44 -9.67
N LEU A 163 11.39 36.41 -10.11
CA LEU A 163 10.75 35.23 -10.65
C LEU A 163 11.45 34.77 -11.93
N ASP A 164 11.89 33.52 -11.99
CA ASP A 164 12.26 32.86 -13.23
C ASP A 164 11.02 32.50 -14.06
N SER A 165 11.21 32.15 -15.33
CA SER A 165 10.11 31.81 -16.24
C SER A 165 9.30 30.63 -15.74
N LYS A 166 9.94 29.63 -15.12
CA LYS A 166 9.30 28.42 -14.62
C LYS A 166 8.42 28.70 -13.40
N ALA A 167 8.92 29.44 -12.41
CA ALA A 167 8.14 29.85 -11.24
C ALA A 167 6.97 30.79 -11.62
N ALA A 168 7.19 31.69 -12.60
CA ALA A 168 6.12 32.54 -13.12
C ALA A 168 4.99 31.69 -13.73
N ARG A 169 5.33 30.67 -14.50
CA ARG A 169 4.34 29.76 -15.10
C ARG A 169 3.66 28.88 -14.05
N LEU A 170 4.39 28.40 -13.03
CA LEU A 170 3.79 27.70 -11.89
C LEU A 170 2.74 28.56 -11.19
N ILE A 171 3.06 29.83 -10.89
CA ILE A 171 2.11 30.75 -10.25
C ILE A 171 0.86 30.94 -11.12
N ALA A 172 1.03 31.18 -12.42
CA ALA A 172 -0.10 31.27 -13.34
C ALA A 172 -0.97 30.03 -13.34
N TRP A 173 -0.37 28.84 -13.36
CA TRP A 173 -1.08 27.57 -13.27
C TRP A 173 -1.84 27.43 -11.94
N LEU A 174 -1.23 27.80 -10.82
CA LEU A 174 -1.88 27.80 -9.50
C LEU A 174 -3.06 28.79 -9.45
N GLU A 175 -2.92 29.96 -10.06
CA GLU A 175 -4.00 30.94 -10.16
C GLU A 175 -5.14 30.45 -11.05
N GLU A 176 -4.84 29.74 -12.14
CA GLU A 176 -5.83 29.15 -13.04
C GLU A 176 -6.57 27.98 -12.39
N THR A 177 -5.89 27.11 -11.63
CA THR A 177 -6.42 25.83 -11.18
C THR A 177 -6.83 25.82 -9.71
N ILE A 178 -6.00 26.39 -8.84
CA ILE A 178 -6.18 26.31 -7.38
C ILE A 178 -6.89 27.55 -6.84
N ARG A 179 -6.61 28.72 -7.41
CA ARG A 179 -7.20 29.99 -6.99
C ARG A 179 -7.83 30.76 -8.17
N PRO A 180 -8.76 30.17 -8.94
CA PRO A 180 -9.36 30.81 -10.10
C PRO A 180 -10.09 32.11 -9.71
N ARG A 181 -9.79 33.18 -10.43
CA ARG A 181 -10.35 34.52 -10.18
C ARG A 181 -10.12 35.05 -8.76
N GLY A 182 -9.02 34.62 -8.13
CA GLY A 182 -8.68 34.99 -6.75
C GLY A 182 -9.44 34.23 -5.66
N GLN A 183 -10.31 33.31 -6.00
CA GLN A 183 -11.07 32.49 -5.07
C GLN A 183 -10.46 31.07 -4.95
N TRP A 184 -10.32 30.58 -3.73
CA TRP A 184 -9.80 29.25 -3.49
C TRP A 184 -10.81 28.18 -3.88
N SER A 185 -10.39 27.27 -4.76
CA SER A 185 -11.16 26.09 -5.12
C SER A 185 -10.97 24.97 -4.08
N ASN A 186 -11.70 23.85 -4.25
CA ASN A 186 -11.47 22.63 -3.46
C ASN A 186 -10.38 21.74 -4.06
N GLU A 187 -9.77 22.16 -5.15
CA GLU A 187 -8.70 21.43 -5.78
C GLU A 187 -7.42 21.47 -4.97
N ARG A 188 -6.68 20.38 -4.99
CA ARG A 188 -5.39 20.23 -4.33
C ARG A 188 -4.30 19.86 -5.32
N VAL A 189 -3.09 20.26 -5.01
CA VAL A 189 -1.90 19.91 -5.78
C VAL A 189 -0.73 19.61 -4.87
N ILE A 190 0.04 18.58 -5.25
CA ILE A 190 1.36 18.30 -4.67
C ILE A 190 2.40 18.78 -5.67
N ILE A 191 3.35 19.55 -5.21
CA ILE A 191 4.50 20.03 -5.99
C ILE A 191 5.75 19.37 -5.42
N PHE A 192 6.37 18.48 -6.19
CA PHE A 192 7.60 17.82 -5.82
C PHE A 192 8.82 18.56 -6.33
N THR A 193 9.80 18.72 -5.45
CA THR A 193 11.14 19.19 -5.79
C THR A 193 12.20 18.27 -5.19
N GLU A 194 13.34 18.14 -5.87
CA GLU A 194 14.45 17.29 -5.42
C GLU A 194 15.26 17.98 -4.31
N TYR A 195 15.24 19.33 -4.25
CA TYR A 195 16.16 20.10 -3.45
C TYR A 195 15.48 21.01 -2.41
N ARG A 196 15.98 20.97 -1.19
CA ARG A 196 15.50 21.80 -0.08
C ARG A 196 15.66 23.30 -0.37
N ALA A 197 16.77 23.69 -0.99
CA ALA A 197 16.99 25.08 -1.41
C ALA A 197 15.89 25.57 -2.36
N THR A 198 15.51 24.76 -3.34
CA THR A 198 14.40 25.05 -4.25
C THR A 198 13.05 25.08 -3.52
N GLN A 199 12.82 24.18 -2.59
CA GLN A 199 11.59 24.15 -1.79
C GLN A 199 11.43 25.44 -0.99
N ASN A 200 12.48 25.87 -0.29
CA ASN A 200 12.46 27.11 0.49
C ASN A 200 12.28 28.35 -0.40
N TRP A 201 12.97 28.38 -1.54
CA TRP A 201 12.85 29.47 -2.49
C TRP A 201 11.44 29.57 -3.07
N LEU A 202 10.84 28.44 -3.50
CA LEU A 202 9.45 28.37 -3.97
C LEU A 202 8.48 28.81 -2.88
N TYR A 203 8.66 28.33 -1.65
CA TYR A 203 7.81 28.75 -0.53
C TYR A 203 7.83 30.26 -0.33
N GLY A 204 9.01 30.89 -0.35
CA GLY A 204 9.13 32.34 -0.23
C GLY A 204 8.39 33.08 -1.33
N ILE A 205 8.53 32.64 -2.58
CA ILE A 205 7.84 33.23 -3.73
C ILE A 205 6.32 33.09 -3.61
N LEU A 206 5.84 31.89 -3.30
CA LEU A 206 4.42 31.62 -3.17
C LEU A 206 3.80 32.35 -1.96
N ALA A 207 4.52 32.43 -0.85
CA ALA A 207 4.08 33.18 0.33
C ALA A 207 3.93 34.67 0.02
N ASN A 208 4.89 35.26 -0.68
CA ASN A 208 4.83 36.66 -1.13
C ASN A 208 3.67 36.96 -2.09
N ARG A 209 3.15 35.94 -2.77
CA ARG A 209 1.95 35.99 -3.63
C ARG A 209 0.66 35.64 -2.90
N GLY A 210 0.71 35.44 -1.57
CA GLY A 210 -0.45 35.18 -0.72
C GLY A 210 -0.96 33.74 -0.77
N PHE A 211 -0.17 32.80 -1.32
CA PHE A 211 -0.58 31.38 -1.33
C PHE A 211 -0.41 30.69 0.04
N ALA A 212 0.42 31.23 0.95
CA ALA A 212 0.64 30.66 2.28
C ALA A 212 -0.35 31.17 3.35
N SER A 213 -1.21 32.15 3.03
CA SER A 213 -2.18 32.68 3.98
C SER A 213 -3.18 31.65 4.44
N ASN A 214 -3.49 31.60 5.75
CA ASN A 214 -4.47 30.69 6.36
C ASN A 214 -4.16 29.20 6.11
N ASP A 215 -2.89 28.81 6.25
CA ASP A 215 -2.42 27.42 6.08
C ASP A 215 -2.77 26.76 4.72
N ARG A 216 -2.89 27.58 3.67
CA ARG A 216 -3.21 27.09 2.31
C ARG A 216 -2.04 26.36 1.66
N LEU A 217 -0.81 26.71 2.01
CA LEU A 217 0.45 26.12 1.55
C LEU A 217 1.17 25.48 2.72
N MET A 218 1.49 24.20 2.62
CA MET A 218 2.30 23.49 3.59
C MET A 218 3.56 22.92 2.94
N MET A 219 4.63 22.80 3.74
CA MET A 219 5.89 22.17 3.32
C MET A 219 6.06 20.82 4.01
N LEU A 220 6.48 19.82 3.23
CA LEU A 220 6.80 18.47 3.72
C LEU A 220 8.23 18.13 3.31
N HIS A 221 9.12 17.89 4.29
CA HIS A 221 10.53 17.61 4.08
C HIS A 221 11.10 16.65 5.12
N GLY A 222 12.27 16.05 4.86
CA GLY A 222 12.87 14.98 5.65
C GLY A 222 13.17 15.37 7.10
N SER A 223 13.62 16.60 7.34
CA SER A 223 14.00 17.13 8.67
C SER A 223 12.81 17.53 9.58
N LEU A 224 11.55 17.32 9.16
CA LEU A 224 10.38 17.48 10.02
C LEU A 224 10.30 16.39 11.07
N ASP A 225 9.92 16.74 12.29
CA ASP A 225 9.62 15.75 13.31
C ASP A 225 8.37 14.92 12.94
N SER A 226 8.19 13.78 13.61
CA SER A 226 7.12 12.85 13.30
C SER A 226 5.72 13.43 13.55
N VAL A 227 5.58 14.34 14.53
CA VAL A 227 4.31 14.95 14.91
C VAL A 227 3.87 15.97 13.86
N ASP A 228 4.78 16.86 13.45
CA ASP A 228 4.51 17.84 12.40
C ASP A 228 4.25 17.16 11.05
N ARG A 229 5.00 16.09 10.73
CA ARG A 229 4.77 15.29 9.52
C ARG A 229 3.37 14.69 9.49
N GLU A 230 2.92 14.06 10.57
CA GLU A 230 1.57 13.49 10.67
C GLU A 230 0.49 14.57 10.66
N ARG A 231 0.73 15.74 11.26
CA ARG A 231 -0.19 16.88 11.22
C ARG A 231 -0.39 17.39 9.79
N ILE A 232 0.69 17.58 9.03
CA ILE A 232 0.65 18.06 7.63
C ILE A 232 -0.08 17.04 6.76
N LYS A 233 0.25 15.77 6.91
CA LYS A 233 -0.38 14.66 6.19
C LYS A 233 -1.88 14.60 6.46
N ALA A 234 -2.28 14.64 7.73
CA ALA A 234 -3.67 14.62 8.12
C ALA A 234 -4.43 15.85 7.57
N ALA A 235 -3.83 17.05 7.64
CA ALA A 235 -4.43 18.27 7.10
C ALA A 235 -4.63 18.18 5.57
N PHE A 236 -3.69 17.59 4.86
CA PHE A 236 -3.78 17.44 3.41
C PHE A 236 -4.72 16.34 2.97
N GLN A 237 -4.90 15.29 3.78
CA GLN A 237 -5.81 14.18 3.48
C GLN A 237 -7.26 14.45 3.90
N PHE A 238 -7.51 15.43 4.73
CA PHE A 238 -8.85 15.77 5.19
C PHE A 238 -9.70 16.41 4.06
N ASP A 239 -11.02 16.32 4.18
CA ASP A 239 -11.93 16.93 3.20
C ASP A 239 -11.60 18.41 2.96
N PRO A 240 -11.50 18.86 1.69
CA PRO A 240 -11.22 20.26 1.37
C PRO A 240 -12.22 21.27 1.93
N ALA A 241 -13.46 20.85 2.23
CA ALA A 241 -14.43 21.73 2.88
C ALA A 241 -14.08 22.01 4.35
N GLY A 242 -13.41 21.09 5.03
CA GLY A 242 -13.02 21.23 6.44
C GLY A 242 -11.55 21.58 6.67
N SER A 243 -10.68 21.45 5.66
CA SER A 243 -9.26 21.83 5.76
C SER A 243 -8.89 22.93 4.78
N PRO A 244 -8.17 23.97 5.20
CA PRO A 244 -7.77 25.06 4.31
C PRO A 244 -6.68 24.67 3.31
N VAL A 245 -5.91 23.60 3.55
CA VAL A 245 -4.73 23.22 2.76
C VAL A 245 -5.10 22.92 1.31
N ARG A 246 -4.39 23.56 0.37
CA ARG A 246 -4.59 23.40 -1.07
C ARG A 246 -3.32 22.99 -1.81
N ILE A 247 -2.17 23.41 -1.31
CA ILE A 247 -0.86 23.20 -1.93
C ILE A 247 0.04 22.50 -0.93
N LEU A 248 0.62 21.38 -1.32
CA LEU A 248 1.67 20.70 -0.58
C LEU A 248 2.97 20.77 -1.37
N LEU A 249 3.96 21.42 -0.83
CA LEU A 249 5.31 21.49 -1.40
C LEU A 249 6.18 20.45 -0.71
N ALA A 250 6.56 19.40 -1.42
CA ALA A 250 7.20 18.21 -0.85
C ALA A 250 8.56 17.92 -1.47
N THR A 251 9.47 17.35 -0.66
CA THR A 251 10.71 16.73 -1.14
C THR A 251 10.58 15.21 -1.18
N ASP A 252 11.52 14.53 -1.86
CA ASP A 252 11.49 13.08 -2.02
C ASP A 252 11.56 12.34 -0.68
N ALA A 253 12.52 12.71 0.17
CA ALA A 253 12.76 12.09 1.47
C ALA A 253 11.53 12.12 2.40
N ALA A 254 10.77 13.21 2.38
CA ALA A 254 9.60 13.38 3.24
C ALA A 254 8.38 12.60 2.78
N SER A 255 8.31 12.29 1.50
CA SER A 255 7.12 11.65 0.91
C SER A 255 7.13 10.13 1.03
N GLU A 256 8.21 9.51 1.47
CA GLU A 256 8.34 8.07 1.53
C GLU A 256 7.36 7.45 2.53
N GLY A 257 6.69 6.37 2.11
CA GLY A 257 5.68 5.69 2.94
C GLY A 257 4.36 6.44 3.17
N ILE A 258 4.15 7.63 2.61
CA ILE A 258 2.96 8.46 2.85
C ILE A 258 1.92 8.28 1.74
N ASP A 259 0.65 8.18 2.13
CA ASP A 259 -0.51 8.16 1.25
C ASP A 259 -1.13 9.55 1.16
N LEU A 260 -1.31 10.10 -0.06
CA LEU A 260 -1.80 11.47 -0.27
C LEU A 260 -2.96 11.55 -1.29
N GLN A 261 -3.55 10.40 -1.65
CA GLN A 261 -4.51 10.26 -2.75
C GLN A 261 -5.96 10.65 -2.44
N ASN A 262 -6.35 10.78 -1.16
CA ASN A 262 -7.77 10.86 -0.78
C ASN A 262 -8.53 12.01 -1.46
N HIS A 263 -7.92 13.19 -1.49
CA HIS A 263 -8.53 14.41 -2.06
C HIS A 263 -7.56 15.15 -2.99
N CYS A 264 -6.53 14.45 -3.50
CA CYS A 264 -5.58 15.03 -4.44
C CYS A 264 -5.34 14.07 -5.60
N HIS A 265 -5.52 14.57 -6.81
CA HIS A 265 -5.27 13.85 -8.06
C HIS A 265 -4.36 14.63 -9.01
N ARG A 266 -3.76 15.72 -8.54
CA ARG A 266 -2.81 16.56 -9.30
C ARG A 266 -1.44 16.56 -8.66
N LEU A 267 -0.44 16.28 -9.45
CA LEU A 267 0.97 16.29 -9.04
C LEU A 267 1.79 17.06 -10.05
N ILE A 268 2.65 17.95 -9.59
CA ILE A 268 3.61 18.68 -10.42
C ILE A 268 5.01 18.25 -10.05
N HIS A 269 5.77 17.74 -11.01
CA HIS A 269 7.22 17.61 -10.86
C HIS A 269 7.84 18.98 -11.21
N TYR A 270 8.32 19.69 -10.19
CA TYR A 270 8.99 20.97 -10.44
C TYR A 270 10.29 20.76 -11.22
N GLU A 271 11.01 19.69 -10.92
CA GLU A 271 12.02 19.07 -11.80
C GLU A 271 11.60 17.66 -12.17
N ILE A 272 11.88 17.26 -13.39
CA ILE A 272 11.70 15.87 -13.81
C ILE A 272 12.88 15.07 -13.26
N PRO A 273 12.67 14.07 -12.37
CA PRO A 273 13.74 13.25 -11.88
C PRO A 273 14.41 12.48 -13.03
N TRP A 274 15.74 12.47 -13.07
CA TRP A 274 16.47 11.69 -14.08
C TRP A 274 16.38 10.19 -13.82
N ASN A 275 16.17 9.81 -12.55
CA ASN A 275 15.92 8.43 -12.16
C ASN A 275 14.41 8.11 -12.27
N PRO A 276 14.01 7.18 -13.17
CA PRO A 276 12.63 6.77 -13.35
C PRO A 276 11.97 6.23 -12.09
N ASN A 277 12.73 5.55 -11.23
CA ASN A 277 12.20 4.99 -9.99
C ASN A 277 11.73 6.08 -9.03
N ARG A 278 12.49 7.19 -8.92
CA ARG A 278 12.08 8.36 -8.10
C ARG A 278 10.80 8.99 -8.63
N MET A 279 10.70 9.15 -9.95
CA MET A 279 9.48 9.65 -10.58
C MET A 279 8.27 8.75 -10.25
N GLU A 280 8.45 7.43 -10.32
CA GLU A 280 7.40 6.48 -9.99
C GLU A 280 7.06 6.46 -8.49
N GLN A 281 8.02 6.64 -7.61
CA GLN A 281 7.78 6.81 -6.18
C GLN A 281 6.91 8.04 -5.90
N ARG A 282 7.25 9.21 -6.50
CA ARG A 282 6.44 10.43 -6.39
C ARG A 282 5.02 10.22 -6.92
N ASN A 283 4.88 9.68 -8.12
CA ASN A 283 3.58 9.40 -8.73
C ASN A 283 2.74 8.45 -7.88
N GLY A 284 3.38 7.45 -7.27
CA GLY A 284 2.74 6.47 -6.39
C GLY A 284 2.14 7.07 -5.11
N ARG A 285 2.41 8.34 -4.76
CA ARG A 285 1.80 9.02 -3.60
C ARG A 285 0.35 9.38 -3.82
N ILE A 286 -0.07 9.61 -5.06
CA ILE A 286 -1.47 9.91 -5.43
C ILE A 286 -2.08 8.87 -6.35
N ASP A 287 -1.27 8.15 -7.14
CA ASP A 287 -1.70 7.06 -8.01
C ASP A 287 -1.68 5.74 -7.25
N ARG A 288 -2.63 5.56 -6.32
CA ARG A 288 -2.68 4.43 -5.41
C ARG A 288 -4.11 3.92 -5.23
N HIS A 289 -4.25 2.74 -4.60
CA HIS A 289 -5.56 2.22 -4.21
C HIS A 289 -6.30 3.23 -3.32
N GLY A 290 -7.58 3.46 -3.60
CA GLY A 290 -8.41 4.45 -2.89
C GLY A 290 -8.42 5.85 -3.52
N GLN A 291 -7.72 6.07 -4.65
CA GLN A 291 -7.87 7.30 -5.42
C GLN A 291 -9.34 7.45 -5.90
N ARG A 292 -9.96 8.59 -5.57
CA ARG A 292 -11.37 8.85 -5.88
C ARG A 292 -11.60 9.41 -7.29
N ALA A 293 -10.58 10.07 -7.84
CA ALA A 293 -10.65 10.62 -9.20
C ALA A 293 -10.48 9.52 -10.24
N LYS A 294 -11.13 9.66 -11.38
CA LYS A 294 -10.97 8.74 -12.53
C LYS A 294 -9.60 8.88 -13.19
N GLU A 295 -9.00 10.08 -13.07
CA GLU A 295 -7.72 10.40 -13.67
C GLU A 295 -6.78 11.04 -12.64
N VAL A 296 -5.50 10.65 -12.70
CA VAL A 296 -4.40 11.27 -11.96
C VAL A 296 -3.58 12.08 -12.95
N LEU A 297 -3.50 13.38 -12.72
CA LEU A 297 -2.86 14.34 -13.62
C LEU A 297 -1.44 14.63 -13.11
N VAL A 298 -0.43 14.26 -13.90
CA VAL A 298 0.98 14.42 -13.56
C VAL A 298 1.60 15.46 -14.51
N TYR A 299 1.99 16.59 -13.97
CA TYR A 299 2.47 17.72 -14.76
C TYR A 299 4.00 17.82 -14.77
N HIS A 300 4.54 18.14 -15.95
CA HIS A 300 5.96 18.36 -16.17
C HIS A 300 6.20 19.66 -16.95
N PHE A 301 7.21 20.42 -16.56
CA PHE A 301 7.58 21.65 -17.28
C PHE A 301 8.37 21.32 -18.56
N VAL A 302 7.98 21.96 -19.66
CA VAL A 302 8.58 21.83 -20.98
C VAL A 302 8.80 23.21 -21.62
N GLY A 303 9.59 23.28 -22.69
CA GLY A 303 9.71 24.50 -23.49
C GLY A 303 8.42 24.86 -24.23
N GLN A 304 8.27 26.14 -24.58
CA GLN A 304 7.13 26.63 -25.34
C GLN A 304 7.07 25.96 -26.74
N GLY A 305 5.86 25.59 -27.17
CA GLY A 305 5.63 24.94 -28.46
C GLY A 305 5.90 23.43 -28.45
N TYR A 306 5.94 22.81 -27.28
CA TYR A 306 6.06 21.34 -27.16
C TYR A 306 4.95 20.62 -27.94
N ASN A 307 5.34 19.69 -28.82
CA ASN A 307 4.40 18.85 -29.57
C ASN A 307 4.82 17.38 -29.48
N SER A 308 4.05 16.57 -28.79
CA SER A 308 4.32 15.14 -28.62
C SER A 308 4.28 14.34 -29.94
N ALA A 309 3.55 14.83 -30.95
CA ALA A 309 3.42 14.20 -32.27
C ALA A 309 4.56 14.57 -33.24
N ALA A 310 5.31 15.64 -32.94
CA ALA A 310 6.46 16.03 -33.77
C ALA A 310 7.68 15.12 -33.55
N PRO A 311 8.61 15.00 -34.52
CA PRO A 311 9.88 14.32 -34.26
C PRO A 311 10.60 14.92 -33.05
N ALA A 312 11.23 14.06 -32.24
CA ALA A 312 11.90 14.49 -31.01
C ALA A 312 12.98 15.52 -31.31
N ALA A 313 12.98 16.64 -30.58
CA ALA A 313 14.09 17.57 -30.60
C ALA A 313 15.36 16.88 -30.09
N LYS A 314 16.50 17.25 -30.67
CA LYS A 314 17.78 16.69 -30.19
C LYS A 314 18.14 17.32 -28.85
N PRO A 315 18.54 16.53 -27.85
CA PRO A 315 19.11 17.09 -26.61
C PRO A 315 20.32 17.96 -26.96
N GLY A 316 20.49 19.05 -26.22
CA GLY A 316 21.63 19.92 -26.41
C GLY A 316 21.34 21.41 -26.20
N ASP A 317 20.09 21.80 -26.11
CA ASP A 317 19.67 23.11 -25.60
C ASP A 317 18.63 22.92 -24.47
N LEU A 318 18.23 24.01 -23.84
CA LEU A 318 17.32 23.96 -22.68
C LEU A 318 15.98 23.28 -23.04
N GLU A 319 15.39 23.67 -24.14
CA GLU A 319 14.08 23.17 -24.59
C GLU A 319 14.16 21.71 -25.07
N GLY A 320 15.21 21.36 -25.82
CA GLY A 320 15.45 20.00 -26.27
C GLY A 320 15.73 19.01 -25.14
N ASP A 321 16.47 19.44 -24.13
CA ASP A 321 16.72 18.63 -22.93
C ASP A 321 15.43 18.38 -22.14
N LEU A 322 14.59 19.41 -21.93
CA LEU A 322 13.30 19.27 -21.26
C LEU A 322 12.30 18.44 -22.05
N GLU A 323 12.28 18.62 -23.39
CA GLU A 323 11.48 17.76 -24.27
C GLU A 323 11.90 16.30 -24.17
N PHE A 324 13.20 16.02 -24.17
CA PHE A 324 13.72 14.66 -24.02
C PHE A 324 13.25 14.03 -22.70
N LEU A 325 13.36 14.78 -21.57
CA LEU A 325 12.91 14.31 -20.26
C LEU A 325 11.40 14.06 -20.25
N MET A 326 10.60 14.92 -20.84
CA MET A 326 9.15 14.74 -20.94
C MET A 326 8.79 13.50 -21.77
N ARG A 327 9.43 13.29 -22.92
CA ARG A 327 9.22 12.09 -23.75
C ARG A 327 9.65 10.83 -23.02
N ALA A 328 10.76 10.88 -22.26
CA ALA A 328 11.17 9.79 -21.38
C ALA A 328 10.09 9.48 -20.33
N ALA A 329 9.55 10.50 -19.66
CA ALA A 329 8.49 10.35 -18.68
C ALA A 329 7.21 9.72 -19.26
N VAL A 330 6.77 10.18 -20.44
CA VAL A 330 5.64 9.60 -21.17
C VAL A 330 5.90 8.13 -21.52
N LYS A 331 7.10 7.82 -22.04
CA LYS A 331 7.47 6.47 -22.44
C LYS A 331 7.57 5.52 -21.26
N ILE A 332 8.12 5.99 -20.12
CA ILE A 332 8.16 5.26 -18.87
C ILE A 332 6.75 4.93 -18.37
N ASN A 333 5.82 5.90 -18.45
CA ASN A 333 4.43 5.67 -18.07
C ASN A 333 3.79 4.57 -18.93
N THR A 334 4.00 4.60 -20.25
CA THR A 334 3.48 3.59 -21.19
C THR A 334 4.08 2.21 -20.91
N ILE A 335 5.40 2.12 -20.75
CA ILE A 335 6.08 0.86 -20.46
C ILE A 335 5.62 0.29 -19.10
N ARG A 336 5.40 1.13 -18.09
CA ARG A 336 4.90 0.69 -16.80
C ARG A 336 3.47 0.18 -16.87
N GLU A 337 2.60 0.82 -17.63
CA GLU A 337 1.24 0.34 -17.90
C GLU A 337 1.26 -1.04 -18.55
N ASP A 338 2.25 -1.30 -19.41
CA ASP A 338 2.41 -2.57 -20.13
C ASP A 338 3.17 -3.64 -19.33
N LEU A 339 4.16 -3.28 -18.50
CA LEU A 339 5.18 -4.20 -17.98
C LEU A 339 5.38 -4.14 -16.43
N GLY A 340 4.82 -3.17 -15.76
CA GLY A 340 4.86 -3.06 -14.29
C GLY A 340 6.20 -2.66 -13.64
N LYS A 341 7.35 -2.71 -14.33
CA LYS A 341 8.65 -2.21 -13.87
C LYS A 341 9.46 -1.64 -15.04
N VAL A 342 9.91 -0.41 -14.86
CA VAL A 342 10.88 0.24 -15.74
C VAL A 342 12.20 0.29 -14.99
N GLY A 343 13.11 -0.55 -15.39
CA GLY A 343 14.32 -0.79 -14.63
C GLY A 343 15.45 0.20 -14.84
N PRO A 344 16.63 -0.13 -14.32
CA PRO A 344 17.86 0.67 -14.35
C PRO A 344 18.30 1.08 -15.78
N VAL A 345 17.95 0.29 -16.78
CA VAL A 345 18.38 0.50 -18.20
C VAL A 345 17.93 1.85 -18.77
N ILE A 346 16.74 2.35 -18.40
CA ILE A 346 16.26 3.65 -18.88
C ILE A 346 16.90 4.79 -18.08
N ALA A 347 17.18 4.58 -16.79
CA ALA A 347 17.85 5.57 -15.95
C ALA A 347 19.23 5.96 -16.52
N GLU A 348 20.04 4.96 -16.86
CA GLU A 348 21.37 5.16 -17.44
C GLU A 348 21.29 5.90 -18.80
N GLN A 349 20.33 5.53 -19.65
CA GLN A 349 20.13 6.19 -20.95
C GLN A 349 19.71 7.67 -20.82
N VAL A 350 18.87 7.99 -19.82
CA VAL A 350 18.47 9.37 -19.52
C VAL A 350 19.68 10.19 -19.07
N GLU A 351 20.50 9.62 -18.21
CA GLU A 351 21.72 10.29 -17.75
C GLU A 351 22.72 10.55 -18.88
N GLU A 352 22.98 9.52 -19.70
CA GLU A 352 23.84 9.65 -20.87
C GLU A 352 23.36 10.73 -21.84
N ALA A 353 22.06 10.85 -22.05
CA ALA A 353 21.49 11.87 -22.90
C ALA A 353 21.65 13.27 -22.28
N MET A 354 21.42 13.41 -20.97
CA MET A 354 21.59 14.69 -20.28
C MET A 354 23.05 15.15 -20.22
N LEU A 355 24.00 14.23 -20.24
CA LEU A 355 25.43 14.50 -20.37
C LEU A 355 25.91 14.69 -21.82
N GLY A 356 24.98 14.62 -22.78
CA GLY A 356 25.29 14.80 -24.22
C GLY A 356 25.91 13.60 -24.90
N LYS A 357 25.98 12.45 -24.23
CA LYS A 357 26.57 11.20 -24.74
C LYS A 357 25.60 10.41 -25.63
N ARG A 358 24.29 10.59 -25.45
CA ARG A 358 23.22 9.89 -26.18
C ARG A 358 22.21 10.89 -26.76
N ARG A 359 21.64 10.58 -27.93
CA ARG A 359 20.67 11.43 -28.62
C ARG A 359 19.25 10.85 -28.72
N GLN A 360 19.07 9.57 -28.43
CA GLN A 360 17.80 8.86 -28.52
C GLN A 360 17.70 7.80 -27.43
N LEU A 361 16.47 7.55 -26.93
CA LEU A 361 16.17 6.42 -26.04
C LEU A 361 16.03 5.14 -26.88
N ASP A 362 16.82 4.12 -26.53
CA ASP A 362 16.68 2.78 -27.08
C ASP A 362 15.81 1.93 -26.14
N THR A 363 14.59 1.67 -26.55
CA THR A 363 13.62 0.87 -25.81
C THR A 363 13.48 -0.53 -26.35
N ASP A 364 14.08 -0.85 -27.50
CA ASP A 364 13.97 -2.17 -28.14
C ASP A 364 14.61 -3.27 -27.28
N ARG A 365 15.59 -2.90 -26.46
CA ARG A 365 16.19 -3.80 -25.47
C ARG A 365 15.25 -4.00 -24.27
N ALA A 366 14.67 -2.92 -23.74
CA ALA A 366 13.70 -2.99 -22.67
C ALA A 366 12.42 -3.73 -23.08
N GLU A 367 12.00 -3.60 -24.35
CA GLU A 367 10.86 -4.32 -24.91
C GLU A 367 11.17 -5.81 -25.15
N ARG A 368 12.39 -6.15 -25.54
CA ARG A 368 12.85 -7.56 -25.67
C ARG A 368 12.98 -8.25 -24.33
N ASP A 369 13.53 -7.56 -23.32
CA ASP A 369 13.65 -8.08 -21.95
C ASP A 369 12.27 -8.23 -21.28
N ALA A 370 11.26 -7.57 -21.79
CA ALA A 370 9.88 -7.62 -21.35
C ALA A 370 9.01 -8.69 -22.05
N GLU A 371 9.45 -9.24 -23.18
CA GLU A 371 8.74 -10.29 -23.93
C GLU A 371 8.45 -11.55 -23.10
N PRO A 372 9.36 -12.05 -22.25
CA PRO A 372 9.07 -13.16 -21.34
C PRO A 372 7.96 -12.82 -20.32
N VAL A 373 7.92 -11.56 -19.86
CA VAL A 373 6.88 -11.08 -18.94
C VAL A 373 5.53 -10.96 -19.65
N ARG A 374 5.48 -10.52 -20.91
CA ARG A 374 4.26 -10.52 -21.74
C ARG A 374 3.71 -11.94 -21.98
N ARG A 375 4.56 -12.95 -22.11
CA ARG A 375 4.13 -14.35 -22.22
C ARG A 375 3.55 -14.88 -20.92
N LEU A 376 4.09 -14.46 -19.77
CA LEU A 376 3.51 -14.73 -18.44
C LEU A 376 2.14 -14.06 -18.28
N LEU A 377 1.93 -12.86 -18.82
CA LEU A 377 0.66 -12.14 -18.79
C LEU A 377 -0.43 -12.80 -19.68
N LYS A 378 -0.08 -13.57 -20.71
CA LYS A 378 -1.04 -14.41 -21.44
C LYS A 378 -1.64 -15.54 -20.61
N PHE A 379 -0.98 -15.93 -19.52
CA PHE A 379 -1.51 -16.85 -18.49
C PHE A 379 -2.67 -16.25 -17.68
N GLU A 380 -2.94 -14.95 -17.78
CA GLU A 380 -3.89 -14.22 -16.94
C GLU A 380 -5.36 -14.39 -17.31
N ARG A 381 -5.73 -14.97 -18.45
CA ARG A 381 -7.13 -15.33 -18.70
C ARG A 381 -7.66 -16.35 -17.70
N ASP A 382 -6.76 -17.27 -17.25
CA ASP A 382 -7.10 -18.24 -16.21
C ASP A 382 -7.13 -17.62 -14.80
N LEU A 383 -6.39 -16.53 -14.57
CA LEU A 383 -6.36 -15.80 -13.29
C LEU A 383 -7.68 -15.08 -12.98
N ARG A 384 -8.42 -14.63 -13.98
CA ARG A 384 -9.74 -13.99 -13.75
C ARG A 384 -10.71 -14.98 -13.11
N THR A 385 -10.74 -16.21 -13.63
CA THR A 385 -11.53 -17.32 -13.06
C THR A 385 -11.03 -17.69 -11.65
N GLN A 386 -9.71 -17.64 -11.42
CA GLN A 386 -9.13 -17.92 -10.09
C GLN A 386 -9.41 -16.79 -9.09
N VAL A 387 -9.49 -15.53 -9.51
CA VAL A 387 -9.86 -14.41 -8.62
C VAL A 387 -11.32 -14.44 -8.24
N GLU A 388 -12.20 -14.73 -9.19
CA GLU A 388 -13.62 -14.94 -8.91
C GLU A 388 -13.81 -16.11 -7.94
N ARG A 389 -13.03 -17.18 -8.11
CA ARG A 389 -12.98 -18.33 -7.19
C ARG A 389 -12.42 -17.97 -5.82
N LEU A 390 -11.33 -17.17 -5.75
CA LEU A 390 -10.74 -16.66 -4.50
C LEU A 390 -11.67 -15.67 -3.80
N ALA A 391 -12.34 -14.79 -4.53
CA ALA A 391 -13.34 -13.89 -3.96
C ALA A 391 -14.54 -14.68 -3.40
N GLY A 392 -14.98 -15.72 -4.11
CA GLY A 392 -15.96 -16.68 -3.62
C GLY A 392 -15.50 -17.39 -2.35
N GLN A 393 -14.27 -17.88 -2.33
CA GLN A 393 -13.66 -18.54 -1.16
C GLN A 393 -13.49 -17.60 0.03
N ILE A 394 -13.13 -16.34 -0.18
CA ILE A 394 -13.06 -15.31 0.89
C ILE A 394 -14.45 -15.04 1.45
N GLN A 395 -15.47 -14.93 0.61
CA GLN A 395 -16.85 -14.76 1.07
C GLN A 395 -17.35 -16.00 1.82
N GLU A 396 -17.01 -17.18 1.35
CA GLU A 396 -17.35 -18.42 2.00
C GLU A 396 -16.62 -18.58 3.34
N THR A 397 -15.34 -18.29 3.40
CA THR A 397 -14.55 -18.23 4.65
C THR A 397 -15.10 -17.19 5.64
N ARG A 398 -15.52 -16.00 5.15
CA ARG A 398 -16.20 -15.00 6.00
C ARG A 398 -17.52 -15.54 6.56
N ARG A 399 -18.29 -16.28 5.76
CA ARG A 399 -19.54 -16.94 6.20
C ARG A 399 -19.25 -18.09 7.16
N GLU A 400 -18.27 -18.92 6.88
CA GLU A 400 -17.85 -20.05 7.72
C GLU A 400 -17.33 -19.58 9.07
N LEU A 401 -16.51 -18.56 9.11
CA LEU A 401 -15.98 -17.96 10.35
C LEU A 401 -16.99 -17.05 11.06
N ARG A 402 -18.20 -16.89 10.49
CA ARG A 402 -19.24 -15.97 11.01
C ARG A 402 -18.73 -14.58 11.35
N LEU A 403 -17.79 -14.10 10.52
CA LEU A 403 -17.24 -12.73 10.63
C LEU A 403 -18.15 -11.69 9.97
N ALA A 404 -19.45 -11.95 9.93
CA ALA A 404 -20.41 -10.98 9.45
C ALA A 404 -20.42 -9.73 10.35
N PRO A 405 -20.57 -8.52 9.79
CA PRO A 405 -20.61 -7.27 10.54
C PRO A 405 -21.60 -7.28 11.71
N GLU A 406 -22.74 -7.94 11.54
CA GLU A 406 -23.79 -8.09 12.53
C GLU A 406 -23.32 -8.88 13.76
N ASN A 407 -22.47 -9.87 13.55
CA ASN A 407 -21.92 -10.68 14.64
C ASN A 407 -20.91 -9.87 15.46
N ILE A 408 -20.04 -9.09 14.81
CA ILE A 408 -19.10 -8.21 15.50
C ILE A 408 -19.85 -7.13 16.29
N HIS A 409 -20.86 -6.51 15.68
CA HIS A 409 -21.75 -5.57 16.38
C HIS A 409 -22.41 -6.20 17.59
N SER A 410 -22.94 -7.43 17.47
CA SER A 410 -23.61 -8.15 18.58
C SER A 410 -22.64 -8.46 19.72
N VAL A 411 -21.40 -8.85 19.41
CA VAL A 411 -20.32 -9.05 20.40
C VAL A 411 -20.08 -7.76 21.20
N VAL A 412 -19.93 -6.63 20.49
CA VAL A 412 -19.70 -5.33 21.15
C VAL A 412 -20.89 -4.93 22.00
N ARG A 413 -22.12 -5.05 21.50
CA ARG A 413 -23.36 -4.73 22.21
C ARG A 413 -23.49 -5.54 23.52
N ILE A 414 -23.26 -6.85 23.44
CA ILE A 414 -23.36 -7.74 24.62
C ILE A 414 -22.28 -7.39 25.64
N ALA A 415 -21.04 -7.19 25.19
CA ALA A 415 -19.93 -6.90 26.09
C ALA A 415 -20.11 -5.54 26.80
N LEU A 416 -20.57 -4.50 26.11
CA LEU A 416 -20.89 -3.21 26.71
C LEU A 416 -21.99 -3.35 27.77
N ALA A 417 -23.05 -4.10 27.48
CA ALA A 417 -24.14 -4.35 28.46
C ALA A 417 -23.63 -5.10 29.70
N LEU A 418 -22.80 -6.14 29.52
CA LEU A 418 -22.20 -6.89 30.62
C LEU A 418 -21.28 -6.02 31.52
N ALA A 419 -20.55 -5.10 30.87
CA ALA A 419 -19.68 -4.16 31.59
C ALA A 419 -20.42 -2.96 32.18
N GLY A 420 -21.75 -2.84 32.00
CA GLY A 420 -22.50 -1.68 32.46
C GLY A 420 -22.15 -0.38 31.76
N GLN A 421 -21.55 -0.48 30.58
CA GLN A 421 -21.21 0.68 29.76
C GLN A 421 -22.41 1.12 28.91
N PRO A 422 -22.49 2.41 28.53
CA PRO A 422 -23.56 2.88 27.65
C PRO A 422 -23.54 2.15 26.29
N PRO A 423 -24.71 1.90 25.67
CA PRO A 423 -24.79 1.24 24.37
C PRO A 423 -24.29 2.13 23.24
N LEU A 424 -23.89 1.50 22.13
CA LEU A 424 -23.61 2.21 20.87
C LEU A 424 -24.86 2.93 20.39
N MET A 425 -24.72 4.20 20.00
CA MET A 425 -25.84 5.01 19.49
C MET A 425 -25.86 4.96 17.96
N PRO A 426 -26.96 4.47 17.32
CA PRO A 426 -27.08 4.52 15.89
C PRO A 426 -27.12 5.97 15.39
N VAL A 427 -26.35 6.28 14.35
CA VAL A 427 -26.31 7.60 13.71
C VAL A 427 -26.83 7.43 12.29
N ALA A 428 -27.83 8.23 11.92
CA ALA A 428 -28.30 8.31 10.55
C ALA A 428 -27.28 9.11 9.72
N VAL A 429 -26.70 8.49 8.70
CA VAL A 429 -25.84 9.14 7.72
C VAL A 429 -26.59 9.14 6.39
N GLU A 430 -26.37 10.15 5.54
CA GLU A 430 -26.91 10.19 4.19
C GLU A 430 -26.63 8.87 3.44
N GLY A 431 -27.68 8.24 2.93
CA GLY A 431 -27.58 6.93 2.25
C GLY A 431 -28.07 5.71 3.05
N GLY A 432 -28.69 5.90 4.23
CA GLY A 432 -29.31 4.80 5.02
C GLY A 432 -28.32 3.82 5.67
N LEU A 433 -27.07 4.22 5.83
CA LEU A 433 -25.96 3.41 6.33
C LEU A 433 -26.06 3.22 7.84
N ARG A 434 -25.81 1.98 8.32
CA ARG A 434 -25.75 1.67 9.76
C ARG A 434 -24.38 2.07 10.33
N THR A 435 -24.28 3.31 10.82
CA THR A 435 -23.12 3.80 11.56
C THR A 435 -23.47 3.94 13.05
N TYR A 436 -22.45 3.88 13.91
CA TYR A 436 -22.67 3.91 15.35
C TYR A 436 -21.70 4.90 15.99
N ARG A 437 -22.21 5.79 16.82
CA ARG A 437 -21.41 6.65 17.68
C ARG A 437 -21.01 5.87 18.93
N VAL A 438 -19.73 5.87 19.25
CA VAL A 438 -19.22 5.31 20.50
C VAL A 438 -19.49 6.30 21.62
N PRO A 439 -20.19 5.91 22.69
CA PRO A 439 -20.48 6.80 23.82
C PRO A 439 -19.23 7.08 24.65
N GLU A 440 -19.30 8.08 25.53
CA GLU A 440 -18.31 8.23 26.58
C GLU A 440 -18.47 7.09 27.60
N PHE A 441 -17.36 6.39 27.81
CA PHE A 441 -17.35 5.27 28.74
C PHE A 441 -17.26 5.74 30.19
N ARG A 442 -17.93 5.02 31.08
CA ARG A 442 -17.99 5.35 32.53
C ARG A 442 -16.67 5.06 33.24
N GLU A 443 -15.93 4.08 32.79
CA GLU A 443 -14.70 3.61 33.41
C GLU A 443 -13.45 4.03 32.64
N PRO A 444 -12.40 4.54 33.32
CA PRO A 444 -11.16 4.94 32.67
C PRO A 444 -10.45 3.81 31.93
N SER A 445 -10.65 2.55 32.31
CA SER A 445 -10.10 1.36 31.65
C SER A 445 -10.53 1.21 30.20
N TRP A 446 -11.64 1.85 29.79
CA TRP A 446 -12.15 1.87 28.42
C TRP A 446 -11.65 3.06 27.58
N ALA A 447 -10.94 4.02 28.19
CA ALA A 447 -10.42 5.19 27.48
C ALA A 447 -9.55 4.81 26.24
N PRO A 448 -8.70 3.76 26.27
CA PRO A 448 -7.93 3.34 25.09
C PRO A 448 -8.81 2.88 23.93
N CYS A 449 -10.08 2.52 24.16
CA CYS A 449 -11.01 2.13 23.08
C CYS A 449 -11.43 3.32 22.20
N LEU A 450 -11.24 4.55 22.67
CA LEU A 450 -11.50 5.78 21.93
C LEU A 450 -10.28 6.28 21.15
N GLU A 451 -9.10 5.72 21.41
CA GLU A 451 -7.90 6.04 20.64
C GLU A 451 -8.08 5.61 19.18
N GLY A 452 -7.66 6.48 18.25
CA GLY A 452 -7.85 6.30 16.82
C GLY A 452 -9.26 6.61 16.31
N LEU A 453 -10.25 6.81 17.18
CA LEU A 453 -11.57 7.30 16.80
C LEU A 453 -11.62 8.82 16.70
N ARG A 454 -10.77 9.53 17.44
CA ARG A 454 -10.72 11.00 17.35
C ARG A 454 -10.17 11.43 16.00
N HIS A 455 -10.87 12.38 15.41
CA HIS A 455 -10.36 13.00 14.19
C HIS A 455 -9.11 13.84 14.51
N PRO A 456 -7.99 13.69 13.75
CA PRO A 456 -6.73 14.34 14.11
C PRO A 456 -6.80 15.87 14.18
N HIS A 457 -7.71 16.51 13.43
CA HIS A 457 -7.86 17.96 13.40
C HIS A 457 -9.01 18.48 14.27
N THR A 458 -10.22 17.91 14.12
CA THR A 458 -11.41 18.41 14.82
C THR A 458 -11.50 17.86 16.26
N GLN A 459 -10.69 16.85 16.59
CA GLN A 459 -10.74 16.12 17.87
C GLN A 459 -12.11 15.48 18.18
N GLU A 460 -13.05 15.54 17.24
CA GLU A 460 -14.34 14.86 17.37
C GLU A 460 -14.20 13.35 17.24
N VAL A 461 -15.00 12.63 18.00
CA VAL A 461 -15.03 11.15 17.93
C VAL A 461 -15.83 10.75 16.69
N ARG A 462 -15.16 10.14 15.72
CA ARG A 462 -15.78 9.64 14.50
C ARG A 462 -16.69 8.43 14.80
N PRO A 463 -17.82 8.30 14.11
CA PRO A 463 -18.64 7.11 14.22
C PRO A 463 -17.92 5.87 13.66
N ILE A 464 -18.29 4.70 14.18
CA ILE A 464 -17.74 3.42 13.74
C ILE A 464 -18.72 2.69 12.81
N VAL A 465 -18.17 1.88 11.93
CA VAL A 465 -18.88 0.91 11.10
C VAL A 465 -18.25 -0.47 11.27
N PHE A 466 -19.05 -1.52 11.12
CA PHE A 466 -18.56 -2.91 11.21
C PHE A 466 -18.39 -3.55 9.83
N ASP A 467 -18.99 -2.97 8.80
CA ASP A 467 -18.90 -3.43 7.43
C ASP A 467 -17.73 -2.75 6.70
N PRO A 468 -16.74 -3.52 6.19
CA PRO A 468 -15.61 -2.96 5.46
C PRO A 468 -16.01 -2.19 4.19
N GLU A 469 -17.09 -2.61 3.51
CA GLU A 469 -17.56 -1.92 2.30
C GLU A 469 -18.08 -0.51 2.60
N LEU A 470 -18.66 -0.33 3.79
CA LEU A 470 -19.16 0.98 4.25
C LEU A 470 -18.04 1.93 4.69
N ALA A 471 -16.87 1.39 5.04
CA ALA A 471 -15.70 2.19 5.42
C ALA A 471 -14.81 2.56 4.24
N LYS A 472 -15.00 1.90 3.10
CA LYS A 472 -14.11 2.04 1.95
C LYS A 472 -14.16 3.46 1.37
N GLY A 473 -12.98 4.11 1.33
CA GLY A 473 -12.83 5.46 0.79
C GLY A 473 -13.48 6.57 1.63
N ARG A 474 -13.80 6.31 2.91
CA ARG A 474 -14.41 7.27 3.83
C ARG A 474 -13.47 7.52 5.01
N ASP A 475 -13.23 8.79 5.30
CA ASP A 475 -12.40 9.28 6.41
C ASP A 475 -13.25 9.80 7.60
N ASP A 476 -14.56 9.97 7.38
CA ASP A 476 -15.54 10.38 8.38
C ASP A 476 -16.03 9.24 9.29
N VAL A 477 -15.67 7.98 8.98
CA VAL A 477 -16.00 6.81 9.78
C VAL A 477 -14.76 5.96 10.06
N VAL A 478 -14.82 5.13 11.09
CA VAL A 478 -13.75 4.19 11.44
C VAL A 478 -14.25 2.75 11.36
N LEU A 479 -13.55 1.88 10.65
CA LEU A 479 -13.88 0.46 10.61
C LEU A 479 -13.51 -0.22 11.92
N ALA A 480 -14.51 -0.70 12.66
CA ALA A 480 -14.33 -1.50 13.85
C ALA A 480 -14.15 -2.99 13.49
N HIS A 481 -12.98 -3.34 12.96
CA HIS A 481 -12.59 -4.71 12.63
C HIS A 481 -12.15 -5.50 13.87
N LEU A 482 -11.85 -6.80 13.74
CA LEU A 482 -11.48 -7.68 14.86
C LEU A 482 -10.26 -7.20 15.66
N ASN A 483 -9.32 -6.48 15.04
CA ASN A 483 -8.16 -5.93 15.74
C ASN A 483 -8.40 -4.51 16.31
N HIS A 484 -9.60 -3.93 16.12
CA HIS A 484 -9.92 -2.64 16.71
C HIS A 484 -9.96 -2.74 18.24
N ARG A 485 -9.37 -1.76 18.94
CA ARG A 485 -9.22 -1.78 20.41
C ARG A 485 -10.53 -2.03 21.16
N LEU A 486 -11.63 -1.40 20.70
CA LEU A 486 -12.96 -1.61 21.27
C LEU A 486 -13.41 -3.07 21.12
N VAL A 487 -13.26 -3.66 19.94
CA VAL A 487 -13.65 -5.04 19.66
C VAL A 487 -12.78 -6.02 20.47
N GLN A 488 -11.47 -5.76 20.55
CA GLN A 488 -10.54 -6.56 21.36
C GLN A 488 -10.87 -6.52 22.86
N MET A 489 -11.21 -5.34 23.39
CA MET A 489 -11.63 -5.20 24.79
C MET A 489 -12.90 -6.01 25.04
N CYS A 490 -13.90 -5.89 24.17
CA CYS A 490 -15.15 -6.65 24.26
C CYS A 490 -14.91 -8.16 24.21
N LEU A 491 -14.04 -8.64 23.32
CA LEU A 491 -13.69 -10.06 23.24
C LEU A 491 -12.95 -10.56 24.49
N ARG A 492 -12.04 -9.76 25.05
CA ARG A 492 -11.34 -10.10 26.32
C ARG A 492 -12.33 -10.23 27.47
N LEU A 493 -13.26 -9.29 27.57
CA LEU A 493 -14.29 -9.31 28.62
C LEU A 493 -15.19 -10.53 28.49
N LEU A 494 -15.69 -10.84 27.29
CA LEU A 494 -16.49 -12.03 27.06
C LEU A 494 -15.73 -13.32 27.37
N ARG A 495 -14.44 -13.40 27.01
CA ARG A 495 -13.58 -14.54 27.39
C ARG A 495 -13.45 -14.67 28.91
N ALA A 496 -13.22 -13.56 29.64
CA ALA A 496 -13.13 -13.56 31.08
C ALA A 496 -14.45 -14.03 31.74
N GLU A 497 -15.60 -13.58 31.20
CA GLU A 497 -16.91 -14.02 31.69
C GLU A 497 -17.18 -15.51 31.48
N ILE A 498 -16.75 -16.08 30.31
CA ILE A 498 -16.90 -17.53 30.03
C ILE A 498 -16.13 -18.37 31.07
N TRP A 499 -14.96 -17.89 31.51
CA TRP A 499 -14.08 -18.60 32.44
C TRP A 499 -14.31 -18.19 33.92
N ALA A 500 -15.19 -17.23 34.18
CA ALA A 500 -15.50 -16.78 35.54
C ALA A 500 -16.15 -17.93 36.37
N PRO A 501 -15.91 -17.99 37.66
CA PRO A 501 -16.59 -18.92 38.56
C PRO A 501 -18.11 -18.80 38.45
N PRO A 502 -18.89 -19.89 38.67
CA PRO A 502 -20.35 -19.92 38.49
C PRO A 502 -21.12 -18.86 39.32
N ASP A 503 -20.61 -18.54 40.49
CA ASP A 503 -21.17 -17.59 41.45
C ASP A 503 -21.01 -16.13 41.08
N VAL A 504 -20.02 -15.79 40.26
CA VAL A 504 -19.72 -14.41 39.80
C VAL A 504 -20.08 -14.20 38.32
N ARG A 505 -20.34 -15.27 37.58
CA ARG A 505 -20.58 -15.25 36.15
C ARG A 505 -21.89 -14.57 35.81
N LYS A 506 -21.83 -13.58 34.90
CA LYS A 506 -23.03 -12.91 34.37
C LYS A 506 -23.61 -13.62 33.14
N ILE A 507 -22.81 -14.43 32.43
CA ILE A 507 -23.26 -15.22 31.29
C ILE A 507 -23.61 -16.64 31.77
N HIS A 508 -24.87 -17.04 31.62
CA HIS A 508 -25.33 -18.36 31.98
C HIS A 508 -25.27 -19.31 30.79
N ARG A 509 -24.83 -20.55 31.02
CA ARG A 509 -24.82 -21.62 30.01
C ARG A 509 -26.19 -22.25 29.77
N VAL A 510 -27.13 -21.96 30.63
CA VAL A 510 -28.52 -22.41 30.54
C VAL A 510 -29.41 -21.20 30.47
N ALA A 511 -30.21 -21.10 29.41
CA ALA A 511 -31.17 -20.03 29.22
C ALA A 511 -32.55 -20.58 28.90
N ALA A 512 -33.58 -19.85 29.31
CA ALA A 512 -34.95 -20.08 28.91
C ALA A 512 -35.49 -18.86 28.19
N ARG A 513 -36.13 -19.06 27.04
CA ARG A 513 -36.67 -17.99 26.19
C ARG A 513 -38.09 -18.33 25.72
N ILE A 514 -38.87 -17.30 25.50
CA ILE A 514 -40.23 -17.44 24.93
C ILE A 514 -40.15 -17.43 23.40
N VAL A 515 -40.97 -18.23 22.74
CA VAL A 515 -41.13 -18.22 21.30
C VAL A 515 -42.60 -18.05 20.91
N PRO A 516 -42.91 -17.43 19.77
CA PRO A 516 -44.28 -17.32 19.27
C PRO A 516 -44.91 -18.70 19.07
N ASN A 517 -46.22 -18.84 19.36
CA ASN A 517 -46.95 -20.10 19.21
C ASN A 517 -46.99 -20.63 17.74
N ARG A 518 -46.76 -19.79 16.75
CA ARG A 518 -46.61 -20.18 15.34
C ARG A 518 -45.34 -20.93 15.04
N VAL A 519 -44.31 -20.80 15.87
CA VAL A 519 -42.97 -21.39 15.65
C VAL A 519 -42.87 -22.75 16.27
N LEU A 520 -43.35 -22.88 17.53
CA LEU A 520 -43.39 -24.15 18.25
C LEU A 520 -44.76 -24.37 18.89
N ASP A 521 -45.28 -25.59 18.73
CA ASP A 521 -46.52 -26.01 19.37
C ASP A 521 -46.34 -26.67 20.76
N ALA A 522 -45.10 -27.04 21.08
CA ALA A 522 -44.71 -27.58 22.37
C ALA A 522 -43.36 -27.02 22.81
N PRO A 523 -43.04 -27.10 24.10
CA PRO A 523 -41.72 -26.69 24.57
C PRO A 523 -40.60 -27.47 23.87
N ALA A 524 -39.45 -26.83 23.67
CA ALA A 524 -38.28 -27.45 23.07
C ALA A 524 -37.03 -27.22 23.93
N VAL A 525 -36.10 -28.16 23.86
CA VAL A 525 -34.77 -28.04 24.42
C VAL A 525 -33.73 -28.13 23.32
N ILE A 526 -32.82 -27.18 23.25
CA ILE A 526 -31.77 -27.09 22.24
C ILE A 526 -30.42 -27.00 22.93
N ALA A 527 -29.52 -27.91 22.61
CA ALA A 527 -28.13 -27.85 23.04
C ALA A 527 -27.25 -27.28 21.96
N HIS A 528 -26.30 -26.47 22.37
CA HIS A 528 -25.24 -25.92 21.53
C HIS A 528 -23.93 -26.57 21.90
N ALA A 529 -23.16 -27.00 20.91
CA ALA A 529 -21.85 -27.58 21.14
C ALA A 529 -20.86 -27.06 20.08
N ARG A 530 -19.62 -26.90 20.52
CA ARG A 530 -18.49 -26.61 19.65
C ARG A 530 -17.97 -27.92 19.08
N LEU A 531 -18.01 -28.06 17.77
CA LEU A 531 -17.43 -29.16 17.02
C LEU A 531 -16.07 -28.72 16.49
N VAL A 532 -15.02 -29.46 16.82
CA VAL A 532 -13.65 -29.24 16.33
C VAL A 532 -13.21 -30.51 15.63
N LEU A 533 -12.79 -30.39 14.37
CA LEU A 533 -12.16 -31.49 13.63
C LEU A 533 -10.65 -31.30 13.66
N VAL A 534 -9.95 -32.32 14.12
CA VAL A 534 -8.49 -32.33 14.31
C VAL A 534 -7.89 -33.38 13.40
N SER A 535 -6.80 -33.03 12.70
CA SER A 535 -6.03 -34.00 11.91
C SER A 535 -5.20 -34.94 12.79
N GLY A 536 -4.64 -36.00 12.19
CA GLY A 536 -3.78 -36.96 12.89
C GLY A 536 -2.52 -36.30 13.51
N ASP A 537 -2.05 -35.16 12.98
CA ASP A 537 -0.94 -34.35 13.52
C ASP A 537 -1.39 -33.29 14.55
N SER A 538 -2.63 -33.42 15.06
CA SER A 538 -3.25 -32.50 16.04
C SER A 538 -3.50 -31.07 15.54
N GLN A 539 -3.42 -30.82 14.24
CA GLN A 539 -3.80 -29.53 13.66
C GLN A 539 -5.32 -29.42 13.57
N ARG A 540 -5.83 -28.23 13.82
CA ARG A 540 -7.26 -27.93 13.70
C ARG A 540 -7.62 -27.72 12.23
N LEU A 541 -8.43 -28.62 11.68
CA LEU A 541 -8.90 -28.57 10.30
C LEU A 541 -10.17 -27.72 10.13
N HIS A 542 -11.11 -27.85 11.09
CA HIS A 542 -12.38 -27.14 11.07
C HIS A 542 -12.91 -26.91 12.48
N GLU A 543 -13.64 -25.81 12.66
CA GLU A 543 -14.30 -25.49 13.93
C GLU A 543 -15.61 -24.76 13.66
N GLU A 544 -16.70 -25.26 14.27
CA GLU A 544 -18.00 -24.61 14.19
C GLU A 544 -18.83 -24.87 15.47
N VAL A 545 -19.87 -24.05 15.65
CA VAL A 545 -20.89 -24.31 16.69
C VAL A 545 -22.08 -24.96 16.02
N ILE A 546 -22.38 -26.18 16.47
CA ILE A 546 -23.56 -26.92 16.05
C ILE A 546 -24.66 -26.82 17.09
N ALA A 547 -25.91 -26.92 16.66
CA ALA A 547 -27.06 -26.98 17.53
C ALA A 547 -27.93 -28.20 17.18
N ALA A 548 -28.42 -28.86 18.18
CA ALA A 548 -29.39 -29.92 18.06
C ALA A 548 -30.37 -29.87 19.22
N GLY A 549 -31.59 -30.28 18.98
CA GLY A 549 -32.62 -30.28 20.02
C GLY A 549 -33.87 -31.05 19.63
N GLY A 550 -34.87 -30.94 20.47
CA GLY A 550 -36.15 -31.60 20.25
C GLY A 550 -37.29 -30.99 21.06
N LEU A 551 -38.50 -31.30 20.63
CA LEU A 551 -39.72 -30.98 21.35
C LEU A 551 -39.87 -31.87 22.57
N VAL A 552 -40.47 -31.31 23.62
CA VAL A 552 -40.77 -31.99 24.85
C VAL A 552 -42.29 -32.07 25.02
N ARG A 553 -42.87 -33.24 24.82
CA ARG A 553 -44.29 -33.51 25.00
C ARG A 553 -44.50 -34.60 26.06
N GLU A 554 -45.20 -34.30 27.13
CA GLU A 554 -45.46 -35.29 28.20
C GLU A 554 -44.18 -36.00 28.69
N GLY A 555 -43.08 -35.26 28.84
CA GLY A 555 -41.80 -35.81 29.24
C GLY A 555 -41.04 -36.61 28.15
N ARG A 556 -41.60 -36.79 26.95
CA ARG A 556 -40.97 -37.46 25.82
C ARG A 556 -40.25 -36.47 24.94
N PHE A 557 -39.02 -36.80 24.57
CA PHE A 557 -38.20 -36.03 23.64
C PHE A 557 -38.40 -36.50 22.18
N THR A 558 -38.72 -35.56 21.27
CA THR A 558 -38.80 -35.80 19.83
C THR A 558 -37.84 -34.89 19.11
N ARG A 559 -36.82 -35.44 18.43
CA ARG A 559 -35.78 -34.67 17.74
C ARG A 559 -36.38 -33.75 16.67
N LEU A 560 -35.96 -32.50 16.64
CA LEU A 560 -36.27 -31.49 15.61
C LEU A 560 -35.25 -31.54 14.47
N GLY A 561 -35.71 -31.22 13.28
CA GLY A 561 -34.85 -31.00 12.11
C GLY A 561 -33.98 -29.75 12.27
N VAL A 562 -32.91 -29.67 11.48
CA VAL A 562 -31.91 -28.55 11.55
C VAL A 562 -32.58 -27.23 11.24
N THR A 563 -33.47 -27.16 10.26
CA THR A 563 -34.19 -25.96 9.87
C THR A 563 -35.15 -25.51 10.96
N GLU A 564 -35.83 -26.46 11.59
CA GLU A 564 -36.75 -26.16 12.71
C GLU A 564 -35.99 -25.60 13.93
N VAL A 565 -34.84 -26.18 14.27
CA VAL A 565 -33.94 -25.67 15.34
C VAL A 565 -33.49 -24.25 15.02
N LYS A 566 -33.06 -23.98 13.79
CA LYS A 566 -32.63 -22.64 13.36
C LYS A 566 -33.75 -21.60 13.45
N ASN A 567 -34.93 -21.96 12.96
CA ASN A 567 -36.10 -21.08 12.96
C ASN A 567 -36.56 -20.79 14.42
N ALA A 568 -36.58 -21.81 15.26
CA ALA A 568 -36.93 -21.63 16.66
C ALA A 568 -35.97 -20.71 17.43
N LEU A 569 -34.67 -20.81 17.14
CA LEU A 569 -33.66 -19.93 17.72
C LEU A 569 -33.71 -18.51 17.14
N ALA A 570 -34.08 -18.35 15.89
CA ALA A 570 -34.14 -17.03 15.25
C ALA A 570 -35.34 -16.19 15.72
N GLU A 571 -36.46 -16.85 16.04
CA GLU A 571 -37.72 -16.21 16.44
C GLU A 571 -37.90 -16.13 17.96
N GLN A 572 -36.85 -16.40 18.76
CA GLN A 572 -36.93 -16.26 20.19
C GLN A 572 -37.11 -14.80 20.61
N LEU A 573 -37.92 -14.57 21.66
CA LEU A 573 -38.15 -13.26 22.22
C LEU A 573 -37.14 -13.00 23.36
N ASP A 574 -36.77 -11.73 23.55
CA ASP A 574 -35.87 -11.32 24.63
C ASP A 574 -36.55 -11.37 26.04
N THR A 575 -37.64 -12.09 26.16
CA THR A 575 -38.43 -12.24 27.40
C THR A 575 -38.14 -13.60 28.01
N GLU A 576 -37.95 -13.62 29.32
CA GLU A 576 -37.81 -14.86 30.09
C GLU A 576 -39.17 -15.38 30.54
N PRO A 577 -39.35 -16.71 30.54
CA PRO A 577 -40.55 -17.32 31.08
C PRO A 577 -40.60 -17.24 32.61
N GLY A 578 -41.79 -17.33 33.18
CA GLY A 578 -42.02 -17.33 34.62
C GLY A 578 -41.30 -18.49 35.36
N GLU A 579 -41.08 -18.33 36.65
CA GLU A 579 -40.35 -19.32 37.48
C GLU A 579 -41.05 -20.69 37.51
N GLU A 580 -42.35 -20.72 37.45
CA GLU A 580 -43.11 -21.99 37.39
C GLU A 580 -42.75 -22.82 36.14
N ALA A 581 -42.62 -22.19 34.99
CA ALA A 581 -42.22 -22.86 33.76
C ALA A 581 -40.75 -23.35 33.87
N LYS A 582 -39.86 -22.56 34.47
CA LYS A 582 -38.47 -22.95 34.72
C LYS A 582 -38.37 -24.16 35.66
N GLN A 583 -39.20 -24.21 36.71
CA GLN A 583 -39.24 -25.33 37.66
C GLN A 583 -39.73 -26.63 36.97
N ARG A 584 -40.74 -26.57 36.11
CA ARG A 584 -41.19 -27.70 35.35
C ARG A 584 -40.06 -28.31 34.51
N PHE A 585 -39.25 -27.49 33.86
CA PHE A 585 -38.09 -27.97 33.09
C PHE A 585 -37.01 -28.57 33.98
N ARG A 586 -36.74 -27.99 35.14
CA ARG A 586 -35.78 -28.58 36.08
C ARG A 586 -36.20 -29.97 36.54
N ALA A 587 -37.49 -30.21 36.73
CA ALA A 587 -38.04 -31.53 37.14
C ALA A 587 -37.89 -32.58 36.01
N VAL A 588 -38.03 -32.19 34.75
CA VAL A 588 -37.98 -33.10 33.61
C VAL A 588 -36.55 -33.28 33.06
N TRP A 589 -35.61 -32.41 33.45
CA TRP A 589 -34.24 -32.40 32.93
C TRP A 589 -33.51 -33.77 32.97
N PRO A 590 -33.57 -34.55 34.06
CA PRO A 590 -32.89 -35.86 34.08
C PRO A 590 -33.34 -36.83 32.98
N GLN A 591 -34.58 -36.68 32.50
CA GLN A 591 -35.13 -37.51 31.42
C GLN A 591 -34.75 -36.98 30.03
N LEU A 592 -34.46 -35.66 29.93
CA LEU A 592 -34.14 -35.02 28.67
C LEU A 592 -32.64 -35.02 28.33
N ALA A 593 -31.77 -35.12 29.32
CA ALA A 593 -30.33 -35.01 29.12
C ALA A 593 -29.78 -36.05 28.16
N THR A 594 -30.11 -37.32 28.33
CA THR A 594 -29.63 -38.44 27.48
C THR A 594 -30.11 -38.31 26.03
N PRO A 595 -31.43 -38.15 25.75
CA PRO A 595 -31.90 -37.97 24.37
C PRO A 595 -31.32 -36.72 23.68
N LEU A 596 -31.09 -35.63 24.43
CA LEU A 596 -30.48 -34.43 23.91
C LEU A 596 -29.02 -34.65 23.51
N TYR A 597 -28.24 -35.39 24.32
CA TYR A 597 -26.89 -35.82 23.97
C TYR A 597 -26.86 -36.70 22.72
N GLN A 598 -27.80 -37.65 22.60
CA GLN A 598 -27.93 -38.50 21.42
C GLN A 598 -28.27 -37.67 20.16
N ALA A 599 -29.09 -36.64 20.30
CA ALA A 599 -29.39 -35.70 19.22
C ALA A 599 -28.17 -34.89 18.77
N LEU A 600 -27.35 -34.45 19.74
CA LEU A 600 -26.07 -33.75 19.46
C LEU A 600 -25.07 -34.69 18.77
N ASP A 601 -24.91 -35.90 19.26
CA ASP A 601 -24.00 -36.92 18.70
C ASP A 601 -24.39 -37.27 17.27
N ALA A 602 -25.68 -37.47 17.01
CA ALA A 602 -26.20 -37.70 15.66
C ALA A 602 -25.89 -36.47 14.76
N ARG A 603 -26.07 -35.26 15.27
CA ARG A 603 -25.75 -34.01 14.55
C ARG A 603 -24.26 -33.89 14.27
N GLN A 604 -23.39 -34.23 15.22
CA GLN A 604 -21.94 -34.30 15.04
C GLN A 604 -21.57 -35.22 13.87
N ARG A 605 -22.11 -36.47 13.87
CA ARG A 605 -21.81 -37.43 12.79
C ARG A 605 -22.26 -36.94 11.41
N GLU A 606 -23.49 -36.41 11.30
CA GLU A 606 -24.00 -35.79 10.07
C GLU A 606 -23.08 -34.67 9.57
N ARG A 607 -22.65 -33.83 10.49
CA ARG A 607 -21.84 -32.66 10.14
C ARG A 607 -20.40 -33.04 9.80
N THR A 608 -19.80 -33.99 10.54
CA THR A 608 -18.48 -34.54 10.25
C THR A 608 -18.42 -35.14 8.86
N ALA A 609 -19.40 -35.96 8.50
CA ALA A 609 -19.47 -36.58 7.17
C ALA A 609 -19.61 -35.55 6.03
N ALA A 610 -20.36 -34.45 6.27
CA ALA A 610 -20.46 -33.37 5.31
C ALA A 610 -19.13 -32.58 5.16
N ILE A 611 -18.43 -32.30 6.26
CA ILE A 611 -17.17 -31.58 6.28
C ILE A 611 -16.05 -32.45 5.68
N GLN A 612 -16.04 -33.76 5.91
CA GLN A 612 -15.05 -34.69 5.31
C GLN A 612 -15.05 -34.60 3.77
N LYS A 613 -16.20 -34.43 3.13
CA LYS A 613 -16.28 -34.23 1.67
C LYS A 613 -15.57 -32.92 1.25
N VAL A 614 -15.83 -31.83 1.98
CA VAL A 614 -15.20 -30.53 1.70
C VAL A 614 -13.70 -30.59 1.94
N LEU A 615 -13.25 -31.28 3.00
CA LEU A 615 -11.82 -31.47 3.29
C LEU A 615 -11.12 -32.33 2.23
N ALA A 616 -11.78 -33.37 1.68
CA ALA A 616 -11.25 -34.14 0.60
C ALA A 616 -11.09 -33.35 -0.72
N GLU A 617 -12.07 -32.50 -1.04
CA GLU A 617 -11.97 -31.56 -2.17
C GLU A 617 -10.81 -30.58 -1.96
N ARG A 618 -10.69 -30.03 -0.75
CA ARG A 618 -9.58 -29.10 -0.39
C ARG A 618 -8.22 -29.78 -0.49
N ALA A 619 -8.08 -31.02 -0.04
CA ALA A 619 -6.85 -31.80 -0.19
C ALA A 619 -6.48 -32.00 -1.67
N GLY A 620 -7.47 -32.27 -2.52
CA GLY A 620 -7.28 -32.38 -3.97
C GLY A 620 -6.80 -31.06 -4.59
N ASP A 621 -7.42 -29.95 -4.23
CA ASP A 621 -7.07 -28.60 -4.71
C ASP A 621 -5.67 -28.18 -4.25
N GLU A 622 -5.30 -28.43 -2.99
CA GLU A 622 -3.96 -28.13 -2.46
C GLU A 622 -2.89 -28.98 -3.16
N ALA A 623 -3.15 -30.28 -3.35
CA ALA A 623 -2.24 -31.18 -4.09
C ALA A 623 -2.07 -30.74 -5.56
N ALA A 624 -3.15 -30.29 -6.22
CA ALA A 624 -3.07 -29.77 -7.58
C ALA A 624 -2.25 -28.47 -7.67
N LYS A 625 -2.40 -27.58 -6.68
CA LYS A 625 -1.63 -26.31 -6.60
C LYS A 625 -0.14 -26.58 -6.40
N ILE A 626 0.23 -27.45 -5.46
CA ILE A 626 1.63 -27.81 -5.23
C ILE A 626 2.24 -28.43 -6.50
N ARG A 627 1.50 -29.34 -7.16
CA ARG A 627 1.93 -29.92 -8.44
C ARG A 627 2.17 -28.85 -9.50
N ALA A 628 1.28 -27.89 -9.65
CA ALA A 628 1.43 -26.81 -10.62
C ALA A 628 2.68 -25.95 -10.32
N ILE A 629 2.89 -25.59 -9.05
CA ILE A 629 4.07 -24.82 -8.60
C ILE A 629 5.37 -25.57 -8.86
N MET A 630 5.42 -26.86 -8.53
CA MET A 630 6.63 -27.67 -8.72
C MET A 630 6.95 -27.91 -10.19
N LEU A 631 5.92 -28.12 -11.04
CA LEU A 631 6.10 -28.22 -12.49
C LEU A 631 6.53 -26.90 -13.13
N GLU A 632 6.09 -25.77 -12.60
CA GLU A 632 6.54 -24.46 -13.07
C GLU A 632 7.99 -24.20 -12.67
N LEU A 633 8.38 -24.55 -11.44
CA LEU A 633 9.76 -24.51 -10.97
C LEU A 633 10.67 -25.40 -11.81
N GLU A 634 10.23 -26.64 -12.12
CA GLU A 634 10.96 -27.56 -13.00
C GLU A 634 11.20 -26.96 -14.39
N ARG A 635 10.16 -26.36 -15.00
CA ARG A 635 10.28 -25.70 -16.31
C ARG A 635 11.20 -24.49 -16.27
N ALA A 636 11.10 -23.67 -15.22
CA ALA A 636 11.96 -22.50 -15.05
C ALA A 636 13.44 -22.89 -14.93
N ILE A 637 13.77 -23.89 -14.10
CA ILE A 637 15.15 -24.37 -13.94
C ILE A 637 15.67 -24.99 -15.25
N ARG A 638 14.84 -25.79 -15.94
CA ARG A 638 15.22 -26.41 -17.23
C ARG A 638 15.44 -25.34 -18.29
N GLY A 639 14.56 -24.34 -18.39
CA GLY A 639 14.71 -23.22 -19.32
C GLY A 639 15.98 -22.42 -19.08
N GLU A 640 16.36 -22.20 -17.82
CA GLU A 640 17.61 -21.49 -17.47
C GLU A 640 18.85 -22.31 -17.80
N LEU A 641 18.82 -23.63 -17.61
CA LEU A 641 19.94 -24.53 -17.97
C LEU A 641 20.09 -24.73 -19.49
N GLU A 642 19.02 -24.59 -20.26
CA GLU A 642 18.98 -24.75 -21.72
C GLU A 642 19.20 -23.43 -22.49
N ASP A 643 19.22 -22.26 -21.81
CA ASP A 643 19.38 -20.96 -22.44
C ASP A 643 20.77 -20.85 -23.10
N PRO A 644 20.86 -20.55 -24.41
CA PRO A 644 22.14 -20.37 -25.11
C PRO A 644 23.03 -19.29 -24.50
N SER A 645 22.45 -18.25 -23.88
CA SER A 645 23.21 -17.20 -23.20
C SER A 645 23.93 -17.74 -21.97
N PHE A 646 23.36 -18.73 -21.30
CA PHE A 646 23.96 -19.43 -20.18
C PHE A 646 25.23 -20.22 -20.59
N GLN A 647 25.29 -20.68 -21.84
CA GLN A 647 26.47 -21.36 -22.39
C GLN A 647 27.51 -20.41 -22.99
N GLN A 648 27.11 -19.24 -23.52
CA GLN A 648 28.02 -18.25 -24.12
C GLN A 648 28.77 -17.39 -23.09
N LEU A 649 28.24 -17.18 -21.92
CA LEU A 649 28.86 -16.38 -20.82
C LEU A 649 30.18 -16.97 -20.31
N THR A 650 30.52 -18.21 -20.67
CA THR A 650 31.76 -18.89 -20.17
C THR A 650 33.05 -18.39 -20.80
N PHE A 651 33.00 -17.62 -21.87
CA PHE A 651 34.22 -17.18 -22.58
C PHE A 651 34.91 -15.95 -21.97
N ASP A 652 34.18 -15.10 -21.25
CA ASP A 652 34.70 -13.84 -20.70
C ASP A 652 34.96 -13.87 -19.18
N PHE A 653 34.75 -15.00 -18.52
CA PHE A 653 34.88 -15.12 -17.06
C PHE A 653 36.29 -15.51 -16.61
N SER A 654 36.71 -14.97 -15.43
CA SER A 654 37.88 -15.42 -14.71
C SER A 654 37.73 -16.89 -14.23
N SER A 655 38.82 -17.55 -13.86
CA SER A 655 38.78 -18.95 -13.39
C SER A 655 37.86 -19.14 -12.16
N LEU A 656 37.81 -18.16 -11.25
CA LEU A 656 36.98 -18.18 -10.04
C LEU A 656 35.47 -18.02 -10.40
N GLU A 657 35.14 -17.16 -11.33
CA GLU A 657 33.77 -16.97 -11.80
C GLU A 657 33.24 -18.20 -12.53
N ARG A 658 34.09 -18.86 -13.34
CA ARG A 658 33.74 -20.13 -13.98
C ARG A 658 33.46 -21.26 -12.99
N GLU A 659 34.25 -21.36 -11.92
CA GLU A 659 34.00 -22.35 -10.85
C GLU A 659 32.72 -22.06 -10.08
N GLN A 660 32.41 -20.78 -9.84
CA GLN A 660 31.17 -20.38 -9.19
C GLN A 660 29.95 -20.68 -10.08
N PHE A 661 30.06 -20.42 -11.38
CA PHE A 661 29.04 -20.71 -12.34
C PHE A 661 28.77 -22.22 -12.47
N ALA A 662 29.84 -23.04 -12.55
CA ALA A 662 29.71 -24.50 -12.57
C ALA A 662 29.00 -25.02 -11.32
N ARG A 663 29.35 -24.53 -10.12
CA ARG A 663 28.68 -24.86 -8.85
C ARG A 663 27.20 -24.49 -8.84
N ASN A 664 26.84 -23.32 -9.42
CA ASN A 664 25.44 -22.91 -9.54
C ASN A 664 24.67 -23.83 -10.50
N ALA A 665 25.26 -24.17 -11.64
CA ALA A 665 24.66 -25.09 -12.61
C ALA A 665 24.44 -26.51 -12.00
N ASP A 666 25.41 -27.01 -11.27
CA ASP A 666 25.31 -28.32 -10.59
C ASP A 666 24.26 -28.29 -9.47
N SER A 667 24.15 -27.18 -8.74
CA SER A 667 23.08 -26.97 -7.76
C SER A 667 21.69 -26.96 -8.40
N LEU A 668 21.51 -26.31 -9.57
CA LEU A 668 20.25 -26.30 -10.30
C LEU A 668 19.90 -27.70 -10.85
N ARG A 669 20.89 -28.47 -11.35
CA ARG A 669 20.68 -29.87 -11.78
C ARG A 669 20.25 -30.76 -10.61
N ALA A 670 20.97 -30.69 -9.49
CA ALA A 670 20.60 -31.44 -8.28
C ALA A 670 19.19 -31.05 -7.78
N ARG A 671 18.83 -29.79 -7.87
CA ARG A 671 17.46 -29.32 -7.55
C ARG A 671 16.41 -29.91 -8.50
N LEU A 672 16.71 -29.96 -9.79
CA LEU A 672 15.82 -30.54 -10.80
C LEU A 672 15.53 -32.05 -10.54
N GLU A 673 16.56 -32.80 -10.15
CA GLU A 673 16.44 -34.21 -9.81
C GLU A 673 15.63 -34.44 -8.51
N ALA A 674 15.68 -33.51 -7.56
CA ALA A 674 14.98 -33.64 -6.29
C ALA A 674 13.47 -33.32 -6.39
N ILE A 675 13.04 -32.47 -7.34
CA ILE A 675 11.64 -31.98 -7.47
C ILE A 675 10.61 -33.14 -7.53
N PRO A 676 10.76 -34.21 -8.32
CA PRO A 676 9.76 -35.27 -8.38
C PRO A 676 9.52 -35.97 -7.04
N GLY A 677 10.61 -36.29 -6.33
CA GLY A 677 10.51 -36.93 -5.00
C GLY A 677 9.93 -36.01 -3.92
N GLU A 678 10.26 -34.72 -3.95
CA GLU A 678 9.67 -33.72 -3.07
C GLU A 678 8.18 -33.54 -3.36
N LEU A 679 7.78 -33.50 -4.63
CA LEU A 679 6.38 -33.40 -5.03
C LEU A 679 5.52 -34.56 -4.51
N GLU A 680 6.00 -35.81 -4.66
CA GLU A 680 5.29 -36.98 -4.14
C GLU A 680 5.13 -36.91 -2.62
N LYS A 681 6.21 -36.54 -1.91
CA LYS A 681 6.21 -36.42 -0.46
C LYS A 681 5.25 -35.32 0.02
N GLU A 682 5.25 -34.16 -0.62
CA GLU A 682 4.33 -33.06 -0.28
C GLU A 682 2.85 -33.44 -0.52
N ILE A 683 2.56 -34.12 -1.64
CA ILE A 683 1.20 -34.58 -1.93
C ILE A 683 0.75 -35.63 -0.89
N GLU A 684 1.64 -36.52 -0.48
CA GLU A 684 1.34 -37.50 0.56
C GLU A 684 1.09 -36.84 1.91
N GLN A 685 1.89 -35.86 2.30
CA GLN A 685 1.69 -35.07 3.52
C GLN A 685 0.35 -34.31 3.50
N ILE A 686 0.00 -33.69 2.36
CA ILE A 686 -1.29 -33.01 2.21
C ILE A 686 -2.43 -34.01 2.40
N ARG A 687 -2.39 -35.15 1.74
CA ARG A 687 -3.43 -36.17 1.87
C ARG A 687 -3.54 -36.72 3.30
N ALA A 688 -2.42 -37.00 3.95
CA ALA A 688 -2.37 -37.46 5.34
C ALA A 688 -2.96 -36.41 6.32
N ARG A 689 -2.71 -35.11 6.08
CA ARG A 689 -3.26 -34.03 6.91
C ARG A 689 -4.79 -34.00 6.92
N PHE A 690 -5.42 -34.24 5.79
CA PHE A 690 -6.89 -34.21 5.65
C PHE A 690 -7.57 -35.55 5.79
N ALA A 691 -6.81 -36.66 5.91
CA ALA A 691 -7.36 -37.98 6.12
C ALA A 691 -7.86 -38.12 7.57
N ASP A 692 -8.98 -38.86 7.71
CA ASP A 692 -9.57 -39.30 8.99
C ASP A 692 -9.57 -38.23 10.12
N PRO A 693 -10.27 -37.09 9.94
CA PRO A 693 -10.32 -36.09 10.97
C PRO A 693 -11.05 -36.57 12.23
N ASP A 694 -10.43 -36.40 13.40
CA ASP A 694 -11.00 -36.75 14.71
C ASP A 694 -12.00 -35.68 15.18
N PRO A 695 -13.31 -35.99 15.30
CA PRO A 695 -14.31 -35.01 15.71
C PRO A 695 -14.37 -34.93 17.24
N ARG A 696 -14.07 -33.75 17.79
CA ARG A 696 -14.19 -33.42 19.21
C ARG A 696 -15.37 -32.52 19.46
N LEU A 697 -16.25 -32.92 20.38
CA LEU A 697 -17.47 -32.21 20.73
C LEU A 697 -17.38 -31.61 22.15
N PHE A 698 -17.59 -30.31 22.25
CA PHE A 698 -17.59 -29.60 23.54
C PHE A 698 -18.95 -28.93 23.76
N PRO A 699 -19.79 -29.41 24.68
CA PRO A 699 -21.06 -28.76 25.03
C PRO A 699 -20.82 -27.34 25.55
N VAL A 700 -21.55 -26.36 25.01
CA VAL A 700 -21.37 -24.94 25.32
C VAL A 700 -22.54 -24.41 26.14
N ALA A 701 -23.77 -24.62 25.66
CA ALA A 701 -24.97 -24.07 26.28
C ALA A 701 -26.21 -24.91 25.97
N VAL A 702 -27.24 -24.73 26.77
CA VAL A 702 -28.58 -25.29 26.57
C VAL A 702 -29.60 -24.16 26.63
N THR A 703 -30.50 -24.15 25.64
CA THR A 703 -31.59 -23.17 25.57
C THR A 703 -32.93 -23.91 25.62
N PHE A 704 -33.76 -23.54 26.58
CA PHE A 704 -35.13 -23.98 26.66
C PHE A 704 -36.02 -22.96 25.93
N LEU A 705 -36.81 -23.40 24.98
CA LEU A 705 -37.75 -22.58 24.22
C LEU A 705 -39.17 -22.93 24.61
N ILE A 706 -39.93 -21.95 25.05
CA ILE A 706 -41.27 -22.14 25.61
C ILE A 706 -42.25 -21.35 24.74
N PRO A 707 -43.28 -22.01 24.13
CA PRO A 707 -44.36 -21.30 23.43
C PRO A 707 -45.06 -20.30 24.35
N GLN A 708 -45.42 -19.12 23.85
CA GLN A 708 -46.07 -18.04 24.62
C GLN A 708 -47.25 -18.51 25.49
N ARG A 709 -48.09 -19.41 24.91
CA ARG A 709 -49.24 -19.97 25.63
C ARG A 709 -48.90 -20.80 26.89
N LEU A 710 -47.65 -21.28 27.00
CA LEU A 710 -47.15 -22.11 28.12
C LEU A 710 -46.15 -21.40 28.98
N ALA A 711 -45.85 -20.14 28.69
CA ALA A 711 -44.83 -19.36 29.39
C ALA A 711 -45.27 -18.91 30.80
N GLY A 712 -46.54 -19.08 31.16
CA GLY A 712 -47.09 -18.80 32.48
C GLY A 712 -46.83 -17.38 32.93
N GLY A 713 -47.66 -16.49 32.59
CA GLY A 713 -47.75 -15.13 33.09
C GLY A 713 -49.11 -14.64 32.64
N ALA A 714 -50.00 -14.59 33.58
CA ALA A 714 -51.31 -14.05 33.34
C ALA A 714 -51.23 -12.63 32.77
N ASP A 715 -52.12 -12.31 31.90
CA ASP A 715 -52.71 -11.06 31.45
C ASP A 715 -51.89 -9.78 31.60
#